data_004e622d00fe272ef2f6ba76d4506b97
#
_entry.id   004e622d00fe272ef2f6ba76d4506b97
#
_cell.length_a   1.000
_cell.length_b   1.000
_cell.length_c   1.000
_cell.angle_alpha   90.00
_cell.angle_beta   90.00
_cell.angle_gamma   90.00
#
_symmetry.space_group_name_H-M   'P 1'
#
loop_
_entity.id
_entity.type
_entity.pdbx_description
1 polymer ?
#
loop_
_entity_poly.entity_id
_entity_poly.type
_entity_poly.pdbx_seq_one_letter_code
_entity_poly.pdbx_strand_id
1 'polypeptide(L)'
;MKNIFTLIILLLSVGYSFAQKIVKGKIFDSQNKEAIIGATVKVAESTIGTTTDINGNFELKTNNKTLIISTIGYQTQRVEVSENTPISVSLEPSVEDLQTVVVTGNREASLRTETPIAISKLSSKLINETKATSVYEAINKTPGVLMVNLNNEQHSMSIRQPMTTNAYYLYMEDGVPIRPMGVFNHNSLLEMNQFTISSVEVVKGPVSSIYGPEAVGGAINFISQRPTAVPTARVGVQADQWGYRRVQYGAGAMIGKFEIYLGGLVGEQKNAWMTSSDYTKNAQYARMEYHFTPKTRLIYTLSYANYDSQTSGSVDSVAFYNRQYISTTGFTYRKAYSVRTRLTLEKDWANGSQSFATIFARDNKHGQNPSYQIRWTTGAATATGQINSNDFRSLGLIAQHSQRFKFLNSKATVGTTLDFSPNDYWAYQIDLAAQLRADKKSVEKYSITKERPDIKLADYNANIHNSAVYVQYDFEPFKSLRISAGLRYDKMAFDYVNNLDIDKKTGEAIGGKTAYAKTTPKLGLTYDLGKNKGIYANFSNGFAPSALTAVFRKRTVAAANGDLFYYNLVPATFINREVGGWASLLKNKIYVDATVYQMDGKNELLSIRQPDNSYDYQAAGKTLHRGIEYGLTFKPSKEFFFRYGGAYAIHRFVEFELSQKSSDVLKNVNGKDMPSAPKWMWNTELSYYPKWAKNLRTSVEWQHVGQWFQNQTNTITYGGYNLINLRAGYEFKGIEVYTNIMNLADALYATNVTRGNLATDRTTFTPAAPRTFVMGLQYSISGKK
;
A
#
# COMPACT_ATOMS: atom_id res chain seq x y z
N MET A 1 9.94 2.81 -87.08
CA MET A 1 10.37 3.66 -85.95
C MET A 1 9.32 3.76 -84.84
N LYS A 2 8.01 3.57 -85.06
CA LYS A 2 7.00 3.61 -83.98
C LYS A 2 7.14 2.44 -82.99
N ASN A 3 7.49 1.26 -83.36
CA ASN A 3 7.56 0.11 -82.51
C ASN A 3 8.80 0.04 -81.61
N ILE A 4 9.87 0.77 -81.94
CA ILE A 4 11.08 0.84 -81.11
C ILE A 4 10.87 1.86 -79.95
N PHE A 5 10.09 2.92 -80.14
CA PHE A 5 9.77 3.92 -79.12
C PHE A 5 8.84 3.32 -78.07
N THR A 6 7.91 2.43 -78.42
CA THR A 6 7.02 1.74 -77.47
C THR A 6 7.79 0.73 -76.60
N LEU A 7 8.80 0.03 -77.21
CA LEU A 7 9.65 -0.91 -76.44
C LEU A 7 10.59 -0.17 -75.46
N ILE A 8 11.07 1.03 -75.77
CA ILE A 8 11.91 1.85 -74.89
C ILE A 8 11.08 2.42 -73.73
N ILE A 9 9.83 2.82 -73.96
CA ILE A 9 8.92 3.28 -72.92
C ILE A 9 8.52 2.13 -71.97
N LEU A 10 8.36 0.89 -72.48
CA LEU A 10 8.09 -0.29 -71.69
C LEU A 10 9.31 -0.70 -70.83
N LEU A 11 10.54 -0.55 -71.33
CA LEU A 11 11.78 -0.80 -70.59
C LEU A 11 12.14 0.26 -69.56
N LEU A 12 11.67 1.54 -69.72
CA LEU A 12 11.82 2.61 -68.75
C LEU A 12 10.75 2.55 -67.63
N SER A 13 9.71 1.72 -67.73
CA SER A 13 8.70 1.52 -66.71
C SER A 13 9.04 0.39 -65.73
N VAL A 14 10.26 -0.16 -65.73
CA VAL A 14 10.75 -1.00 -64.64
C VAL A 14 11.04 -0.09 -63.45
N GLY A 15 9.97 0.35 -62.83
CA GLY A 15 10.04 1.10 -61.59
C GLY A 15 10.84 0.29 -60.58
N TYR A 16 11.90 0.91 -60.05
CA TYR A 16 12.61 0.38 -58.90
C TYR A 16 11.62 0.21 -57.75
N SER A 17 11.05 -1.00 -57.66
CA SER A 17 10.28 -1.39 -56.47
C SER A 17 11.28 -1.57 -55.34
N PHE A 18 11.56 -0.50 -54.61
CA PHE A 18 12.27 -0.63 -53.35
C PHE A 18 11.39 -1.40 -52.38
N ALA A 19 11.66 -2.68 -52.23
CA ALA A 19 11.02 -3.50 -51.22
C ALA A 19 11.32 -2.87 -49.85
N GLN A 20 10.29 -2.35 -49.19
CA GLN A 20 10.44 -1.82 -47.84
C GLN A 20 10.87 -2.94 -46.92
N LYS A 21 11.97 -2.75 -46.19
CA LYS A 21 12.46 -3.69 -45.19
C LYS A 21 11.51 -3.73 -44.01
N ILE A 22 11.19 -4.90 -43.50
CA ILE A 22 10.40 -5.09 -42.28
C ILE A 22 11.36 -5.09 -41.10
N VAL A 23 11.29 -4.07 -40.25
CA VAL A 23 12.02 -3.99 -38.98
C VAL A 23 11.13 -4.56 -37.88
N LYS A 24 11.63 -5.58 -37.18
CA LYS A 24 10.99 -6.16 -36.00
C LYS A 24 11.81 -5.93 -34.77
N GLY A 25 11.16 -5.79 -33.64
CA GLY A 25 11.87 -5.60 -32.37
C GLY A 25 10.98 -5.78 -31.16
N LYS A 26 11.64 -5.71 -30.00
CA LYS A 26 11.00 -5.81 -28.69
C LYS A 26 11.44 -4.65 -27.81
N ILE A 27 10.49 -4.04 -27.11
CA ILE A 27 10.73 -2.91 -26.21
C ILE A 27 10.36 -3.32 -24.78
N PHE A 28 11.24 -3.07 -23.84
CA PHE A 28 11.07 -3.44 -22.43
C PHE A 28 11.70 -2.40 -21.48
N ASP A 29 11.27 -2.44 -20.24
CA ASP A 29 11.78 -1.58 -19.15
C ASP A 29 13.22 -1.98 -18.78
N SER A 30 14.10 -1.01 -18.60
CA SER A 30 15.51 -1.24 -18.27
C SER A 30 15.72 -1.81 -16.86
N GLN A 31 14.80 -1.54 -15.93
CA GLN A 31 14.92 -1.88 -14.51
C GLN A 31 14.32 -3.24 -14.18
N ASN A 32 13.05 -3.43 -14.52
CA ASN A 32 12.30 -4.65 -14.18
C ASN A 32 12.18 -5.65 -15.35
N LYS A 33 12.64 -5.25 -16.56
CA LYS A 33 12.60 -6.06 -17.80
C LYS A 33 11.20 -6.44 -18.26
N GLU A 34 10.16 -5.81 -17.74
CA GLU A 34 8.79 -5.99 -18.22
C GLU A 34 8.62 -5.46 -19.65
N ALA A 35 7.74 -6.07 -20.42
CA ALA A 35 7.39 -5.59 -21.75
C ALA A 35 6.70 -4.24 -21.67
N ILE A 36 7.07 -3.31 -22.55
CA ILE A 36 6.41 -2.01 -22.65
C ILE A 36 5.36 -2.08 -23.74
N ILE A 37 4.10 -2.00 -23.32
CA ILE A 37 2.91 -2.07 -24.19
C ILE A 37 2.59 -0.68 -24.72
N GLY A 38 2.20 -0.57 -26.00
CA GLY A 38 1.75 0.68 -26.60
C GLY A 38 2.86 1.72 -26.79
N ALA A 39 4.13 1.33 -26.68
CA ALA A 39 5.23 2.23 -27.00
C ALA A 39 5.17 2.61 -28.50
N THR A 40 5.23 3.90 -28.79
CA THR A 40 5.28 4.42 -30.14
C THR A 40 6.66 4.23 -30.73
N VAL A 41 6.73 3.53 -31.86
CA VAL A 41 7.94 3.35 -32.67
C VAL A 41 7.74 4.14 -33.96
N LYS A 42 8.45 5.26 -34.11
CA LYS A 42 8.31 6.18 -35.24
C LYS A 42 9.62 6.25 -36.02
N VAL A 43 9.52 6.28 -37.34
CA VAL A 43 10.67 6.60 -38.19
C VAL A 43 11.09 8.05 -37.98
N ALA A 44 12.39 8.29 -37.78
CA ALA A 44 12.89 9.65 -37.60
C ALA A 44 12.54 10.52 -38.82
N GLU A 45 12.10 11.75 -38.55
CA GLU A 45 11.73 12.75 -39.57
C GLU A 45 10.60 12.33 -40.52
N SER A 46 9.76 11.36 -40.07
CA SER A 46 8.64 10.81 -40.85
C SER A 46 7.38 10.74 -40.00
N THR A 47 6.23 10.58 -40.65
CA THR A 47 4.95 10.27 -40.00
C THR A 47 4.70 8.77 -39.89
N ILE A 48 5.57 7.94 -40.47
CA ILE A 48 5.44 6.48 -40.46
C ILE A 48 5.82 5.96 -39.08
N GLY A 49 4.94 5.15 -38.49
CA GLY A 49 5.16 4.54 -37.17
C GLY A 49 4.22 3.39 -36.88
N THR A 50 4.50 2.69 -35.80
CA THR A 50 3.70 1.63 -35.24
C THR A 50 3.72 1.72 -33.71
N THR A 51 2.96 0.86 -33.02
CA THR A 51 3.02 0.73 -31.58
C THR A 51 3.38 -0.70 -31.20
N THR A 52 3.97 -0.86 -30.02
CA THR A 52 4.23 -2.21 -29.48
C THR A 52 2.94 -2.89 -29.07
N ASP A 53 2.90 -4.19 -29.27
CA ASP A 53 1.86 -5.06 -28.78
C ASP A 53 1.99 -5.31 -27.27
N ILE A 54 1.10 -6.12 -26.72
CA ILE A 54 1.06 -6.47 -25.30
C ILE A 54 2.35 -7.17 -24.82
N ASN A 55 3.11 -7.79 -25.69
CA ASN A 55 4.39 -8.43 -25.42
C ASN A 55 5.58 -7.50 -25.64
N GLY A 56 5.32 -6.23 -25.94
CA GLY A 56 6.35 -5.24 -26.28
C GLY A 56 6.95 -5.41 -27.67
N ASN A 57 6.42 -6.29 -28.54
CA ASN A 57 6.92 -6.48 -29.87
C ASN A 57 6.35 -5.42 -30.81
N PHE A 58 7.13 -5.05 -31.81
CA PHE A 58 6.68 -4.21 -32.92
C PHE A 58 7.17 -4.73 -34.28
N GLU A 59 6.43 -4.37 -35.30
CA GLU A 59 6.79 -4.57 -36.68
C GLU A 59 6.53 -3.28 -37.48
N LEU A 60 7.53 -2.81 -38.21
CA LEU A 60 7.47 -1.54 -38.94
C LEU A 60 8.14 -1.67 -40.29
N LYS A 61 7.42 -1.32 -41.35
CA LYS A 61 7.96 -1.30 -42.75
C LYS A 61 8.67 0.03 -42.98
N THR A 62 9.99 -0.01 -43.13
CA THR A 62 10.80 1.21 -43.36
C THR A 62 12.17 0.83 -43.95
N ASN A 63 12.71 1.73 -44.77
CA ASN A 63 14.11 1.70 -45.23
C ASN A 63 15.02 2.66 -44.44
N ASN A 64 14.44 3.43 -43.51
CA ASN A 64 15.20 4.36 -42.70
C ASN A 64 15.93 3.60 -41.60
N LYS A 65 17.16 4.00 -41.32
CA LYS A 65 18.04 3.37 -40.31
C LYS A 65 17.83 3.88 -38.90
N THR A 66 17.01 4.91 -38.70
CA THR A 66 16.83 5.52 -37.37
C THR A 66 15.36 5.50 -36.94
N LEU A 67 15.09 4.93 -35.79
CA LEU A 67 13.79 4.93 -35.12
C LEU A 67 13.81 5.83 -33.89
N ILE A 68 12.70 6.50 -33.63
CA ILE A 68 12.42 7.21 -32.38
C ILE A 68 11.39 6.39 -31.62
N ILE A 69 11.76 5.94 -30.45
CA ILE A 69 10.93 5.13 -29.57
C ILE A 69 10.53 5.97 -28.38
N SER A 70 9.24 6.12 -28.17
CA SER A 70 8.69 6.90 -27.07
C SER A 70 7.45 6.23 -26.48
N THR A 71 7.30 6.36 -25.18
CA THR A 71 6.09 5.94 -24.45
C THR A 71 5.98 6.72 -23.17
N ILE A 72 4.77 6.79 -22.65
CA ILE A 72 4.47 7.46 -21.38
C ILE A 72 5.22 6.76 -20.25
N GLY A 73 5.88 7.55 -19.40
CA GLY A 73 6.63 7.03 -18.24
C GLY A 73 8.08 6.62 -18.56
N TYR A 74 8.55 6.80 -19.79
CA TYR A 74 9.92 6.43 -20.19
C TYR A 74 10.62 7.56 -20.96
N GLN A 75 11.95 7.55 -20.93
CA GLN A 75 12.76 8.47 -21.73
C GLN A 75 12.67 8.08 -23.21
N THR A 76 12.40 9.05 -24.07
CA THR A 76 12.43 8.85 -25.50
C THR A 76 13.84 8.47 -25.95
N GLN A 77 13.95 7.41 -26.74
CA GLN A 77 15.23 6.90 -27.22
C GLN A 77 15.28 6.93 -28.75
N ARG A 78 16.41 7.38 -29.28
CA ARG A 78 16.73 7.27 -30.70
C ARG A 78 17.59 6.03 -30.91
N VAL A 79 17.15 5.13 -31.80
CA VAL A 79 17.75 3.81 -32.03
C VAL A 79 18.13 3.68 -33.49
N GLU A 80 19.36 3.32 -33.75
CA GLU A 80 19.84 2.97 -35.08
C GLU A 80 19.51 1.50 -35.37
N VAL A 81 18.86 1.26 -36.49
CA VAL A 81 18.50 -0.09 -36.94
C VAL A 81 19.69 -0.69 -37.66
N SER A 82 20.35 -1.67 -37.06
CA SER A 82 21.37 -2.48 -37.72
C SER A 82 20.72 -3.50 -38.69
N GLU A 83 21.54 -4.12 -39.54
CA GLU A 83 21.04 -5.10 -40.50
C GLU A 83 20.49 -6.36 -39.85
N ASN A 84 20.81 -6.62 -38.60
CA ASN A 84 20.30 -7.76 -37.83
C ASN A 84 18.98 -7.39 -37.12
N THR A 85 17.86 -7.83 -37.61
CA THR A 85 16.55 -7.82 -36.96
C THR A 85 16.23 -9.20 -36.38
N PRO A 86 15.57 -9.31 -35.20
CA PRO A 86 14.88 -8.29 -34.44
C PRO A 86 15.80 -7.47 -33.49
N ILE A 87 15.46 -6.22 -33.26
CA ILE A 87 16.17 -5.36 -32.31
C ILE A 87 15.54 -5.43 -30.93
N SER A 88 16.36 -5.41 -29.89
CA SER A 88 15.91 -5.34 -28.49
C SER A 88 16.24 -3.95 -27.91
N VAL A 89 15.23 -3.23 -27.46
CA VAL A 89 15.37 -1.87 -26.97
C VAL A 89 14.91 -1.79 -25.51
N SER A 90 15.82 -1.37 -24.65
CA SER A 90 15.57 -1.17 -23.23
C SER A 90 15.35 0.32 -22.97
N LEU A 91 14.14 0.72 -22.58
CA LEU A 91 13.85 2.10 -22.23
C LEU A 91 14.07 2.36 -20.74
N GLU A 92 14.74 3.47 -20.45
CA GLU A 92 14.89 3.95 -19.08
C GLU A 92 13.57 4.58 -18.60
N PRO A 93 13.05 4.19 -17.42
CA PRO A 93 11.92 4.88 -16.83
C PRO A 93 12.19 6.37 -16.72
N SER A 94 11.22 7.18 -17.12
CA SER A 94 11.32 8.62 -16.96
C SER A 94 11.15 8.95 -15.48
N VAL A 95 11.96 9.87 -14.99
CA VAL A 95 11.76 10.49 -13.66
C VAL A 95 10.74 11.62 -13.75
N GLU A 96 10.14 11.83 -14.92
CA GLU A 96 9.13 12.87 -15.16
C GLU A 96 7.78 12.41 -14.64
N ASP A 97 7.38 12.90 -13.45
CA ASP A 97 6.12 12.55 -12.79
C ASP A 97 4.86 12.88 -13.62
N LEU A 98 4.94 13.78 -14.59
CA LEU A 98 3.82 14.16 -15.46
C LEU A 98 3.34 13.04 -16.37
N GLN A 99 4.23 12.16 -16.80
CA GLN A 99 3.91 11.03 -17.68
C GLN A 99 3.73 9.73 -16.90
N THR A 100 3.62 9.82 -15.58
CA THR A 100 3.42 8.64 -14.74
C THR A 100 2.03 8.05 -14.98
N VAL A 101 1.99 6.79 -15.40
CA VAL A 101 0.76 6.00 -15.49
C VAL A 101 0.45 5.39 -14.15
N VAL A 102 -0.78 5.54 -13.71
CA VAL A 102 -1.33 4.97 -12.48
C VAL A 102 -2.57 4.14 -12.82
N VAL A 103 -2.79 3.06 -12.08
CA VAL A 103 -3.96 2.19 -12.24
C VAL A 103 -4.93 2.30 -11.07
N THR A 104 -4.44 2.68 -9.90
CA THR A 104 -5.24 2.72 -8.67
C THR A 104 -6.29 3.83 -8.67
N GLY A 105 -6.13 4.86 -9.47
CA GLY A 105 -7.12 5.95 -9.54
C GLY A 105 -8.49 5.54 -10.08
N ASN A 106 -8.55 4.60 -11.03
CA ASN A 106 -9.77 4.19 -11.72
C ASN A 106 -9.86 2.67 -12.02
N ARG A 107 -9.00 1.85 -11.43
CA ARG A 107 -8.78 0.42 -11.77
C ARG A 107 -8.42 0.20 -13.25
N GLU A 108 -7.92 1.22 -13.91
CA GLU A 108 -7.51 1.24 -15.31
C GLU A 108 -6.30 2.16 -15.46
N ALA A 109 -5.37 1.82 -16.35
CA ALA A 109 -4.20 2.64 -16.64
C ALA A 109 -4.62 4.03 -17.15
N SER A 110 -4.23 5.07 -16.44
CA SER A 110 -4.48 6.47 -16.78
C SER A 110 -3.28 7.34 -16.43
N LEU A 111 -3.17 8.50 -17.06
CA LEU A 111 -2.18 9.48 -16.63
C LEU A 111 -2.52 9.99 -15.22
N ARG A 112 -1.50 10.15 -14.38
CA ARG A 112 -1.66 10.78 -13.07
C ARG A 112 -2.32 12.16 -13.18
N THR A 113 -1.95 12.91 -14.18
CA THR A 113 -2.48 14.27 -14.47
C THR A 113 -3.95 14.27 -14.92
N GLU A 114 -4.50 13.13 -15.31
CA GLU A 114 -5.91 12.98 -15.67
C GLU A 114 -6.77 12.52 -14.50
N THR A 115 -6.15 12.15 -13.38
CA THR A 115 -6.84 11.62 -12.21
C THR A 115 -6.96 12.71 -11.14
N PRO A 116 -8.17 13.26 -10.89
CA PRO A 116 -8.36 14.40 -9.97
C PRO A 116 -8.34 13.95 -8.50
N ILE A 117 -7.22 13.39 -8.05
CA ILE A 117 -7.00 12.93 -6.67
C ILE A 117 -5.49 12.94 -6.36
N ALA A 118 -5.13 13.14 -5.10
CA ALA A 118 -3.75 13.03 -4.66
C ALA A 118 -3.29 11.57 -4.75
N ILE A 119 -2.45 11.25 -5.73
CA ILE A 119 -1.86 9.92 -5.93
C ILE A 119 -0.36 10.04 -6.14
N SER A 120 0.41 9.18 -5.49
CA SER A 120 1.85 9.07 -5.63
C SER A 120 2.22 7.67 -6.09
N LYS A 121 3.25 7.56 -6.93
CA LYS A 121 3.79 6.28 -7.40
C LYS A 121 5.26 6.15 -7.01
N LEU A 122 5.59 5.09 -6.32
CA LEU A 122 6.97 4.66 -6.10
C LEU A 122 7.37 3.76 -7.26
N SER A 123 8.30 4.25 -8.07
CA SER A 123 8.74 3.55 -9.27
C SER A 123 9.60 2.32 -8.91
N SER A 124 9.67 1.38 -9.85
CA SER A 124 10.57 0.21 -9.81
C SER A 124 12.02 0.60 -9.51
N LYS A 125 12.50 1.69 -10.13
CA LYS A 125 13.84 2.24 -9.88
C LYS A 125 14.01 2.64 -8.41
N LEU A 126 13.10 3.44 -7.86
CA LEU A 126 13.19 3.91 -6.47
C LEU A 126 13.18 2.73 -5.48
N ILE A 127 12.30 1.75 -5.70
CA ILE A 127 12.22 0.54 -4.86
C ILE A 127 13.53 -0.26 -4.93
N ASN A 128 14.02 -0.51 -6.14
CA ASN A 128 15.25 -1.27 -6.35
C ASN A 128 16.50 -0.57 -5.80
N GLU A 129 16.60 0.75 -5.88
CA GLU A 129 17.73 1.52 -5.37
C GLU A 129 17.68 1.73 -3.85
N THR A 130 16.49 1.72 -3.25
CA THR A 130 16.34 1.80 -1.78
C THR A 130 16.90 0.57 -1.08
N LYS A 131 16.85 -0.62 -1.71
CA LYS A 131 17.31 -1.89 -1.10
C LYS A 131 16.79 -2.07 0.32
N ALA A 132 15.53 -1.77 0.52
CA ALA A 132 14.88 -1.77 1.82
C ALA A 132 14.96 -3.13 2.52
N THR A 133 15.18 -3.14 3.82
CA THR A 133 15.04 -4.33 4.66
C THR A 133 13.56 -4.64 4.87
N SER A 134 12.74 -3.61 5.03
CA SER A 134 11.30 -3.71 5.17
C SER A 134 10.59 -2.63 4.34
N VAL A 135 9.39 -2.90 3.89
CA VAL A 135 8.62 -2.08 2.93
C VAL A 135 8.38 -0.64 3.41
N TYR A 136 8.36 -0.38 4.73
CA TYR A 136 8.14 0.96 5.27
C TYR A 136 9.21 1.96 4.80
N GLU A 137 10.45 1.55 4.59
CA GLU A 137 11.53 2.42 4.11
C GLU A 137 11.23 3.01 2.72
N ALA A 138 10.59 2.24 1.86
CA ALA A 138 10.16 2.72 0.54
C ALA A 138 8.90 3.57 0.64
N ILE A 139 7.89 3.15 1.41
CA ILE A 139 6.60 3.84 1.54
C ILE A 139 6.77 5.23 2.15
N ASN A 140 7.65 5.39 3.13
CA ASN A 140 7.95 6.69 3.76
C ASN A 140 8.58 7.72 2.81
N LYS A 141 8.94 7.33 1.61
CA LYS A 141 9.36 8.26 0.54
C LYS A 141 8.16 8.96 -0.14
N THR A 142 6.94 8.56 0.20
CA THR A 142 5.69 9.18 -0.30
C THR A 142 5.33 10.40 0.55
N PRO A 143 5.12 11.59 -0.06
CA PRO A 143 4.70 12.78 0.70
C PRO A 143 3.41 12.54 1.50
N GLY A 144 3.40 12.92 2.77
CA GLY A 144 2.23 12.80 3.65
C GLY A 144 1.92 11.38 4.15
N VAL A 145 2.84 10.44 3.96
CA VAL A 145 2.73 9.06 4.46
C VAL A 145 3.77 8.80 5.53
N LEU A 146 3.35 8.29 6.66
CA LEU A 146 4.22 7.79 7.71
C LEU A 146 3.83 6.36 8.05
N MET A 147 4.72 5.43 7.77
CA MET A 147 4.63 4.05 8.18
C MET A 147 5.75 3.76 9.17
N VAL A 148 5.45 3.17 10.30
CA VAL A 148 6.42 2.84 11.33
C VAL A 148 6.60 1.34 11.44
N ASN A 149 7.85 0.91 11.65
CA ASN A 149 8.20 -0.48 11.95
C ASN A 149 8.13 -0.68 13.47
N LEU A 150 7.46 -1.73 13.91
CA LEU A 150 7.33 -2.13 15.31
C LEU A 150 8.38 -3.21 15.69
N ASN A 151 9.56 -3.14 15.10
CA ASN A 151 10.78 -3.93 15.33
C ASN A 151 10.88 -5.30 14.64
N ASN A 152 9.86 -5.76 13.94
CA ASN A 152 9.83 -7.09 13.31
C ASN A 152 8.95 -7.13 12.07
N GLU A 153 9.04 -6.13 11.21
CA GLU A 153 8.16 -5.89 10.05
C GLU A 153 6.69 -5.61 10.40
N GLN A 154 6.26 -5.77 11.64
CA GLN A 154 4.94 -5.28 12.06
C GLN A 154 4.90 -3.75 11.92
N HIS A 155 3.75 -3.23 11.52
CA HIS A 155 3.67 -1.82 11.14
C HIS A 155 2.37 -1.15 11.61
N SER A 156 2.44 0.16 11.74
CA SER A 156 1.31 1.06 11.84
C SER A 156 1.47 2.17 10.83
N MET A 157 0.38 2.80 10.41
CA MET A 157 0.39 3.79 9.32
C MET A 157 -0.41 5.04 9.66
N SER A 158 0.00 6.15 9.05
CA SER A 158 -0.66 7.43 9.02
C SER A 158 -0.70 7.97 7.59
N ILE A 159 -1.90 8.19 7.05
CA ILE A 159 -2.17 8.95 5.83
C ILE A 159 -3.41 9.77 6.11
N ARG A 160 -3.29 11.10 6.22
CA ARG A 160 -4.41 12.03 6.53
C ARG A 160 -5.20 11.65 7.80
N GLN A 161 -4.65 10.80 8.63
CA GLN A 161 -5.18 10.31 9.90
C GLN A 161 -4.04 10.21 10.91
N PRO A 162 -4.26 10.23 12.21
CA PRO A 162 -3.27 9.83 13.20
C PRO A 162 -2.74 8.43 12.93
N MET A 163 -1.57 8.09 13.45
CA MET A 163 -1.11 6.70 13.50
C MET A 163 -2.16 5.84 14.20
N THR A 164 -2.69 4.83 13.49
CA THR A 164 -3.78 4.00 14.00
C THR A 164 -3.65 2.56 13.52
N THR A 165 -4.28 1.67 14.27
CA THR A 165 -4.53 0.28 13.90
C THR A 165 -5.95 0.06 13.38
N ASN A 166 -6.77 1.11 13.33
CA ASN A 166 -8.11 1.05 12.75
C ASN A 166 -8.06 0.73 11.25
N ALA A 167 -9.12 0.12 10.74
CA ALA A 167 -9.25 -0.25 9.34
C ALA A 167 -9.58 0.97 8.45
N TYR A 168 -8.68 1.97 8.43
CA TYR A 168 -8.82 3.20 7.64
C TYR A 168 -7.92 3.22 6.40
N TYR A 169 -7.10 2.20 6.19
CA TYR A 169 -6.20 2.06 5.05
C TYR A 169 -6.47 0.74 4.34
N LEU A 170 -6.70 0.82 3.04
CA LEU A 170 -6.91 -0.36 2.21
C LEU A 170 -5.58 -0.77 1.57
N TYR A 171 -5.11 -1.97 1.91
CA TYR A 171 -3.93 -2.58 1.30
C TYR A 171 -4.35 -3.55 0.20
N MET A 172 -3.79 -3.38 -0.99
CA MET A 172 -4.13 -4.17 -2.17
C MET A 172 -2.89 -4.74 -2.85
N GLU A 173 -3.05 -5.87 -3.49
CA GLU A 173 -2.10 -6.44 -4.45
C GLU A 173 -2.78 -6.48 -5.83
N ASP A 174 -2.27 -5.68 -6.81
CA ASP A 174 -2.86 -5.49 -8.15
C ASP A 174 -4.37 -5.18 -8.11
N GLY A 175 -4.79 -4.30 -7.21
CA GLY A 175 -6.17 -3.84 -7.09
C GLY A 175 -7.14 -4.77 -6.36
N VAL A 176 -6.66 -5.91 -5.84
CA VAL A 176 -7.44 -6.81 -4.99
C VAL A 176 -7.03 -6.64 -3.54
N PRO A 177 -7.96 -6.41 -2.59
CA PRO A 177 -7.64 -6.31 -1.17
C PRO A 177 -6.90 -7.54 -0.64
N ILE A 178 -5.83 -7.33 0.15
CA ILE A 178 -5.02 -8.42 0.72
C ILE A 178 -5.85 -9.25 1.71
N ARG A 179 -6.72 -8.59 2.48
CA ARG A 179 -7.63 -9.20 3.44
C ARG A 179 -9.09 -8.86 3.14
N PRO A 180 -10.06 -9.62 3.67
CA PRO A 180 -11.48 -9.25 3.58
C PRO A 180 -11.76 -7.92 4.26
N MET A 181 -12.69 -7.17 3.72
CA MET A 181 -13.23 -5.97 4.35
C MET A 181 -14.13 -6.36 5.54
N GLY A 182 -14.11 -5.56 6.62
CA GLY A 182 -14.87 -5.84 7.84
C GLY A 182 -14.16 -6.75 8.85
N VAL A 183 -12.98 -7.26 8.52
CA VAL A 183 -12.04 -7.91 9.44
C VAL A 183 -11.02 -6.86 9.91
N PHE A 184 -9.95 -7.20 10.58
CA PHE A 184 -8.89 -6.24 10.86
C PHE A 184 -7.87 -6.17 9.71
N ASN A 185 -7.34 -4.97 9.44
CA ASN A 185 -6.42 -4.73 8.33
C ASN A 185 -4.98 -4.39 8.79
N HIS A 186 -4.80 -4.20 10.09
CA HIS A 186 -3.50 -3.93 10.69
C HIS A 186 -2.49 -5.05 10.43
N ASN A 187 -1.26 -4.70 10.06
CA ASN A 187 -0.16 -5.63 9.75
C ASN A 187 -0.37 -6.54 8.52
N SER A 188 -1.26 -6.20 7.58
CA SER A 188 -1.48 -7.04 6.39
C SER A 188 -0.25 -7.19 5.48
N LEU A 189 0.72 -6.26 5.56
CA LEU A 189 1.95 -6.33 4.75
C LEU A 189 2.93 -7.43 5.19
N LEU A 190 2.72 -8.06 6.35
CA LEU A 190 3.44 -9.27 6.72
C LEU A 190 3.21 -10.41 5.73
N GLU A 191 2.04 -10.39 5.05
CA GLU A 191 1.60 -11.39 4.09
C GLU A 191 2.08 -11.11 2.65
N MET A 192 3.01 -10.17 2.47
CA MET A 192 3.49 -9.79 1.14
C MET A 192 4.94 -10.17 0.89
N ASN A 193 5.23 -10.49 -0.38
CA ASN A 193 6.59 -10.61 -0.88
C ASN A 193 7.05 -9.26 -1.43
N GLN A 194 7.80 -8.50 -0.63
CA GLN A 194 8.27 -7.17 -1.02
C GLN A 194 9.27 -7.18 -2.19
N PHE A 195 9.92 -8.31 -2.48
CA PHE A 195 10.88 -8.44 -3.58
C PHE A 195 10.20 -8.60 -4.95
N THR A 196 8.95 -9.04 -4.97
CA THR A 196 8.17 -9.22 -6.20
C THR A 196 7.26 -8.03 -6.51
N ILE A 197 7.46 -6.89 -5.84
CA ILE A 197 6.76 -5.65 -6.11
C ILE A 197 7.49 -4.90 -7.22
N SER A 198 6.77 -4.55 -8.28
CA SER A 198 7.25 -3.74 -9.40
C SER A 198 7.13 -2.24 -9.08
N SER A 199 6.00 -1.81 -8.54
CA SER A 199 5.76 -0.43 -8.11
C SER A 199 4.72 -0.37 -7.00
N VAL A 200 4.66 0.76 -6.28
CA VAL A 200 3.60 0.99 -5.29
C VAL A 200 2.88 2.28 -5.63
N GLU A 201 1.55 2.22 -5.67
CA GLU A 201 0.70 3.39 -5.86
C GLU A 201 -0.02 3.69 -4.55
N VAL A 202 0.09 4.93 -4.08
CA VAL A 202 -0.54 5.41 -2.86
C VAL A 202 -1.53 6.49 -3.21
N VAL A 203 -2.81 6.18 -3.08
CA VAL A 203 -3.90 7.15 -3.17
C VAL A 203 -4.16 7.70 -1.77
N LYS A 204 -4.15 9.02 -1.63
CA LYS A 204 -4.32 9.71 -0.35
C LYS A 204 -5.73 10.29 -0.23
N GLY A 205 -6.37 10.05 0.93
CA GLY A 205 -7.77 10.37 1.17
C GLY A 205 -8.75 9.31 0.69
N PRO A 206 -10.05 9.55 0.86
CA PRO A 206 -11.08 8.57 0.61
C PRO A 206 -11.21 8.16 -0.87
N VAL A 207 -11.16 6.85 -1.12
CA VAL A 207 -11.41 6.24 -2.45
C VAL A 207 -12.46 5.13 -2.39
N SER A 208 -13.36 5.19 -1.42
CA SER A 208 -14.41 4.19 -1.26
C SER A 208 -15.38 4.14 -2.45
N SER A 209 -15.50 5.21 -3.24
CA SER A 209 -16.29 5.23 -4.49
C SER A 209 -15.77 4.27 -5.58
N ILE A 210 -14.56 3.72 -5.44
CA ILE A 210 -13.99 2.74 -6.36
C ILE A 210 -13.72 1.42 -5.64
N TYR A 211 -13.12 1.49 -4.44
CA TYR A 211 -12.62 0.31 -3.74
C TYR A 211 -13.52 -0.20 -2.62
N GLY A 212 -14.48 0.62 -2.16
CA GLY A 212 -15.40 0.26 -1.08
C GLY A 212 -14.90 0.63 0.30
N PRO A 213 -15.30 -0.11 1.34
CA PRO A 213 -15.00 0.21 2.73
C PRO A 213 -13.49 0.22 3.04
N GLU A 214 -13.12 0.84 4.17
CA GLU A 214 -11.75 0.92 4.72
C GLU A 214 -10.77 1.78 3.93
N ALA A 215 -11.11 2.24 2.73
CA ALA A 215 -10.32 3.17 1.94
C ALA A 215 -10.59 4.63 2.35
N VAL A 216 -10.36 4.98 3.61
CA VAL A 216 -10.68 6.28 4.23
C VAL A 216 -9.49 7.23 4.21
N GLY A 217 -8.40 6.89 4.89
CA GLY A 217 -7.17 7.68 4.88
C GLY A 217 -6.41 7.53 3.57
N GLY A 218 -6.55 6.38 2.93
CA GLY A 218 -5.95 6.09 1.64
C GLY A 218 -6.04 4.64 1.23
N ALA A 219 -5.58 4.37 0.01
CA ALA A 219 -5.40 3.03 -0.52
C ALA A 219 -3.96 2.86 -1.02
N ILE A 220 -3.33 1.77 -0.63
CA ILE A 220 -1.98 1.40 -1.03
C ILE A 220 -2.07 0.15 -1.91
N ASN A 221 -1.70 0.31 -3.17
CA ASN A 221 -1.74 -0.78 -4.14
C ASN A 221 -0.32 -1.19 -4.53
N PHE A 222 0.03 -2.41 -4.19
CA PHE A 222 1.29 -3.03 -4.55
C PHE A 222 1.13 -3.70 -5.91
N ILE A 223 1.78 -3.14 -6.92
CA ILE A 223 1.78 -3.69 -8.26
C ILE A 223 2.85 -4.77 -8.33
N SER A 224 2.43 -6.00 -8.59
CA SER A 224 3.33 -7.14 -8.64
C SER A 224 4.18 -7.15 -9.92
N GLN A 225 5.34 -7.80 -9.84
CA GLN A 225 6.23 -8.01 -10.98
C GLN A 225 5.54 -8.84 -12.06
N ARG A 226 5.61 -8.37 -13.30
CA ARG A 226 5.12 -9.07 -14.48
C ARG A 226 6.22 -9.96 -15.09
N PRO A 227 5.86 -10.91 -15.96
CA PRO A 227 6.82 -11.66 -16.75
C PRO A 227 7.75 -10.74 -17.52
N THR A 228 9.01 -11.13 -17.64
CA THR A 228 10.04 -10.31 -18.27
C THR A 228 10.08 -10.52 -19.78
N ALA A 229 10.23 -9.45 -20.54
CA ALA A 229 10.26 -9.45 -22.00
C ALA A 229 11.41 -10.29 -22.58
N VAL A 230 12.50 -10.35 -21.87
CA VAL A 230 13.65 -11.23 -22.13
C VAL A 230 13.83 -12.17 -20.94
N PRO A 231 14.27 -13.42 -21.15
CA PRO A 231 14.55 -14.31 -20.04
C PRO A 231 15.50 -13.65 -19.04
N THR A 232 15.07 -13.56 -17.80
CA THR A 232 15.81 -12.86 -16.74
C THR A 232 15.75 -13.69 -15.46
N ALA A 233 16.86 -13.80 -14.77
CA ALA A 233 16.93 -14.36 -13.42
C ALA A 233 17.73 -13.43 -12.52
N ARG A 234 17.34 -13.33 -11.27
CA ARG A 234 18.08 -12.60 -10.24
C ARG A 234 18.05 -13.35 -8.93
N VAL A 235 19.14 -13.30 -8.22
CA VAL A 235 19.28 -13.83 -6.86
C VAL A 235 20.03 -12.80 -6.02
N GLY A 236 19.64 -12.63 -4.79
CA GLY A 236 20.29 -11.67 -3.90
C GLY A 236 20.27 -12.15 -2.46
N VAL A 237 21.25 -11.67 -1.71
CA VAL A 237 21.36 -11.84 -0.27
C VAL A 237 21.49 -10.49 0.39
N GLN A 238 20.96 -10.35 1.60
CA GLN A 238 21.05 -9.14 2.40
C GLN A 238 21.17 -9.52 3.87
N ALA A 239 21.99 -8.80 4.62
CA ALA A 239 22.15 -9.00 6.06
C ALA A 239 22.46 -7.68 6.76
N ASP A 240 22.22 -7.63 8.07
CA ASP A 240 22.64 -6.54 8.95
C ASP A 240 23.39 -7.05 10.18
N GLN A 241 23.90 -6.14 11.00
CA GLN A 241 24.60 -6.48 12.24
C GLN A 241 23.69 -6.96 13.37
N TRP A 242 22.38 -6.80 13.21
CA TRP A 242 21.37 -7.16 14.22
C TRP A 242 20.72 -8.51 13.95
N GLY A 243 21.40 -9.38 13.19
CA GLY A 243 20.97 -10.75 12.93
C GLY A 243 19.90 -10.90 11.86
N TYR A 244 19.54 -9.80 11.15
CA TYR A 244 18.70 -9.90 9.97
C TYR A 244 19.46 -10.55 8.81
N ARG A 245 18.83 -11.52 8.15
CA ARG A 245 19.34 -12.21 6.95
C ARG A 245 18.20 -12.48 5.99
N ARG A 246 18.45 -12.28 4.71
CA ARG A 246 17.45 -12.53 3.65
C ARG A 246 18.11 -13.10 2.41
N VAL A 247 17.49 -14.13 1.84
CA VAL A 247 17.73 -14.60 0.48
C VAL A 247 16.50 -14.27 -0.36
N GLN A 248 16.69 -13.76 -1.55
CA GLN A 248 15.63 -13.40 -2.48
C GLN A 248 15.98 -13.81 -3.90
N TYR A 249 14.97 -14.22 -4.66
CA TYR A 249 15.18 -14.65 -6.04
C TYR A 249 13.96 -14.34 -6.91
N GLY A 250 14.17 -14.22 -8.20
CA GLY A 250 13.12 -14.04 -9.18
C GLY A 250 13.58 -14.43 -10.56
N ALA A 251 12.70 -15.02 -11.33
CA ALA A 251 12.95 -15.37 -12.73
C ALA A 251 11.68 -15.16 -13.56
N GLY A 252 11.85 -14.66 -14.76
CA GLY A 252 10.76 -14.42 -15.68
C GLY A 252 11.16 -14.64 -17.13
N ALA A 253 10.18 -15.01 -17.95
CA ALA A 253 10.35 -15.19 -19.37
C ALA A 253 9.01 -15.10 -20.11
N MET A 254 9.09 -14.76 -21.39
CA MET A 254 8.00 -14.86 -22.39
C MET A 254 8.36 -15.92 -23.40
N ILE A 255 7.50 -16.93 -23.57
CA ILE A 255 7.70 -18.06 -24.47
C ILE A 255 6.46 -18.17 -25.37
N GLY A 256 6.52 -17.53 -26.52
CA GLY A 256 5.37 -17.47 -27.45
C GLY A 256 4.18 -16.73 -26.80
N LYS A 257 3.07 -17.44 -26.65
CA LYS A 257 1.83 -16.93 -26.01
C LYS A 257 1.80 -17.13 -24.51
N PHE A 258 2.77 -17.81 -23.95
CA PHE A 258 2.85 -18.10 -22.51
C PHE A 258 3.95 -17.28 -21.87
N GLU A 259 3.64 -16.70 -20.75
CA GLU A 259 4.53 -15.85 -19.97
C GLU A 259 4.51 -16.27 -18.51
N ILE A 260 5.67 -16.25 -17.87
CA ILE A 260 5.81 -16.68 -16.48
C ILE A 260 6.75 -15.74 -15.71
N TYR A 261 6.41 -15.47 -14.46
CA TYR A 261 7.31 -14.92 -13.46
C TYR A 261 7.17 -15.69 -12.16
N LEU A 262 8.30 -16.06 -11.57
CA LEU A 262 8.38 -16.69 -10.25
C LEU A 262 9.32 -15.84 -9.38
N GLY A 263 8.98 -15.66 -8.12
CA GLY A 263 9.84 -14.93 -7.18
C GLY A 263 9.62 -15.35 -5.74
N GLY A 264 10.68 -15.33 -4.97
CA GLY A 264 10.65 -15.76 -3.59
C GLY A 264 11.56 -14.92 -2.68
N LEU A 265 11.22 -14.96 -1.40
CA LEU A 265 11.92 -14.33 -0.31
C LEU A 265 11.88 -15.26 0.90
N VAL A 266 13.05 -15.55 1.46
CA VAL A 266 13.20 -16.21 2.76
C VAL A 266 14.08 -15.31 3.62
N GLY A 267 13.59 -14.93 4.78
CA GLY A 267 14.30 -14.04 5.69
C GLY A 267 14.08 -14.43 7.16
N GLU A 268 15.05 -14.06 7.97
CA GLU A 268 14.98 -14.19 9.42
C GLU A 268 15.69 -13.01 10.10
N GLN A 269 15.32 -12.75 11.34
CA GLN A 269 16.04 -11.90 12.27
C GLN A 269 16.20 -12.68 13.56
N LYS A 270 17.41 -12.77 14.10
CA LYS A 270 17.70 -13.46 15.34
C LYS A 270 18.70 -12.69 16.19
N ASN A 271 18.44 -12.67 17.51
CA ASN A 271 19.26 -11.96 18.49
C ASN A 271 19.39 -10.47 18.14
N ALA A 272 18.25 -9.86 17.80
CA ALA A 272 18.21 -8.45 17.43
C ALA A 272 18.58 -7.51 18.59
N TRP A 273 18.74 -6.22 18.25
CA TRP A 273 19.06 -5.16 19.22
C TRP A 273 18.00 -5.00 20.34
N MET A 274 16.75 -5.41 20.10
CA MET A 274 15.70 -5.49 21.11
C MET A 274 15.34 -6.96 21.37
N THR A 275 15.29 -7.35 22.62
CA THR A 275 14.92 -8.72 23.00
C THR A 275 13.49 -9.05 22.55
N SER A 276 13.26 -10.31 22.20
CA SER A 276 11.94 -10.80 21.78
C SER A 276 11.40 -10.07 20.54
N SER A 277 12.28 -9.76 19.58
CA SER A 277 11.91 -9.24 18.26
C SER A 277 12.35 -10.15 17.12
N ASP A 278 12.73 -11.37 17.42
CA ASP A 278 13.10 -12.37 16.43
C ASP A 278 11.91 -12.75 15.56
N TYR A 279 12.17 -12.98 14.26
CA TYR A 279 11.14 -13.45 13.33
C TYR A 279 11.71 -14.28 12.19
N THR A 280 10.84 -15.03 11.55
CA THR A 280 11.10 -15.70 10.27
C THR A 280 10.00 -15.36 9.27
N LYS A 281 10.36 -15.25 8.01
CA LYS A 281 9.43 -14.98 6.91
C LYS A 281 9.79 -15.80 5.69
N ASN A 282 8.78 -16.46 5.12
CA ASN A 282 8.86 -17.12 3.83
C ASN A 282 7.70 -16.61 2.96
N ALA A 283 8.03 -15.96 1.84
CA ALA A 283 7.02 -15.42 0.94
C ALA A 283 7.36 -15.77 -0.51
N GLN A 284 6.40 -16.37 -1.22
CA GLN A 284 6.54 -16.85 -2.58
C GLN A 284 5.48 -16.23 -3.49
N TYR A 285 5.81 -16.04 -4.75
CA TYR A 285 4.93 -15.46 -5.74
C TYR A 285 5.10 -16.14 -7.10
N ALA A 286 3.98 -16.41 -7.75
CA ALA A 286 3.94 -16.88 -9.12
C ALA A 286 2.92 -16.08 -9.92
N ARG A 287 3.29 -15.73 -11.15
CA ARG A 287 2.40 -15.12 -12.14
C ARG A 287 2.58 -15.80 -13.47
N MET A 288 1.46 -16.20 -14.09
CA MET A 288 1.41 -16.84 -15.39
C MET A 288 0.40 -16.09 -16.25
N GLU A 289 0.76 -15.79 -17.48
CA GLU A 289 -0.13 -15.13 -18.42
C GLU A 289 -0.21 -15.96 -19.71
N TYR A 290 -1.41 -16.09 -20.27
CA TYR A 290 -1.63 -16.72 -21.57
C TYR A 290 -2.39 -15.78 -22.50
N HIS A 291 -1.82 -15.51 -23.65
CA HIS A 291 -2.37 -14.61 -24.66
C HIS A 291 -3.16 -15.39 -25.69
N PHE A 292 -4.50 -15.39 -25.60
CA PHE A 292 -5.37 -15.95 -26.64
C PHE A 292 -5.18 -15.18 -27.95
N THR A 293 -5.17 -13.84 -27.83
CA THR A 293 -4.93 -12.88 -28.90
C THR A 293 -4.08 -11.72 -28.37
N PRO A 294 -3.53 -10.82 -29.20
CA PRO A 294 -2.85 -9.61 -28.74
C PRO A 294 -3.70 -8.67 -27.86
N LYS A 295 -5.02 -8.89 -27.78
CA LYS A 295 -6.00 -8.07 -27.05
C LYS A 295 -6.75 -8.83 -25.97
N THR A 296 -6.48 -10.12 -25.78
CA THR A 296 -7.18 -10.96 -24.80
C THR A 296 -6.19 -11.86 -24.11
N ARG A 297 -6.09 -11.74 -22.79
CA ARG A 297 -5.19 -12.55 -21.97
C ARG A 297 -5.87 -13.06 -20.71
N LEU A 298 -5.40 -14.20 -20.25
CA LEU A 298 -5.73 -14.81 -18.99
C LEU A 298 -4.51 -14.71 -18.08
N ILE A 299 -4.70 -14.19 -16.88
CA ILE A 299 -3.64 -13.99 -15.88
C ILE A 299 -3.98 -14.82 -14.66
N TYR A 300 -3.07 -15.68 -14.25
CA TYR A 300 -3.12 -16.41 -12.98
C TYR A 300 -2.02 -15.91 -12.06
N THR A 301 -2.35 -15.64 -10.79
CA THR A 301 -1.37 -15.32 -9.76
C THR A 301 -1.58 -16.13 -8.50
N LEU A 302 -0.48 -16.49 -7.86
CA LEU A 302 -0.44 -17.16 -6.56
C LEU A 302 0.56 -16.42 -5.67
N SER A 303 0.10 -15.98 -4.51
CA SER A 303 0.93 -15.39 -3.44
C SER A 303 0.82 -16.27 -2.19
N TYR A 304 1.95 -16.66 -1.65
CA TYR A 304 2.08 -17.40 -0.40
C TYR A 304 2.92 -16.61 0.58
N ALA A 305 2.53 -16.54 1.84
CA ALA A 305 3.36 -16.00 2.91
C ALA A 305 3.16 -16.79 4.20
N ASN A 306 4.26 -17.03 4.90
CA ASN A 306 4.29 -17.54 6.25
C ASN A 306 5.27 -16.71 7.08
N TYR A 307 4.78 -16.15 8.17
CA TYR A 307 5.51 -15.27 9.06
C TYR A 307 5.28 -15.72 10.50
N ASP A 308 6.36 -15.84 11.26
CA ASP A 308 6.35 -16.17 12.70
C ASP A 308 7.29 -15.21 13.42
N SER A 309 6.82 -14.49 14.43
CA SER A 309 7.62 -13.54 15.17
C SER A 309 7.32 -13.53 16.66
N GLN A 310 8.35 -13.26 17.44
CA GLN A 310 8.18 -12.72 18.79
C GLN A 310 7.66 -11.27 18.70
N THR A 311 7.09 -10.74 19.78
CA THR A 311 6.69 -9.32 19.88
C THR A 311 7.30 -8.69 21.13
N SER A 312 8.14 -7.69 20.93
CA SER A 312 8.90 -7.07 22.01
C SER A 312 8.08 -6.18 22.95
N GLY A 313 6.94 -5.66 22.46
CA GLY A 313 6.15 -4.69 23.21
C GLY A 313 6.82 -3.31 23.32
N SER A 314 6.33 -2.51 24.26
CA SER A 314 6.87 -1.19 24.59
C SER A 314 7.70 -1.25 25.88
N VAL A 315 8.58 -0.26 26.06
CA VAL A 315 9.37 -0.07 27.29
C VAL A 315 8.95 1.21 28.01
N ASP A 316 9.28 1.33 29.28
CA ASP A 316 9.07 2.58 30.04
C ASP A 316 10.16 3.64 29.72
N SER A 317 10.01 4.84 30.27
CA SER A 317 10.92 5.95 30.03
C SER A 317 12.34 5.68 30.53
N VAL A 318 12.51 5.01 31.67
CA VAL A 318 13.84 4.71 32.23
C VAL A 318 14.57 3.74 31.30
N ALA A 319 13.93 2.67 30.89
CA ALA A 319 14.51 1.70 29.96
C ALA A 319 14.79 2.34 28.59
N PHE A 320 13.90 3.20 28.08
CA PHE A 320 14.07 3.88 26.81
C PHE A 320 15.30 4.80 26.80
N TYR A 321 15.40 5.72 27.76
CA TYR A 321 16.50 6.69 27.80
C TYR A 321 17.86 6.06 28.15
N ASN A 322 17.88 4.93 28.86
CA ASN A 322 19.07 4.15 29.14
C ASN A 322 19.40 3.11 28.06
N ARG A 323 18.65 3.08 26.95
CA ARG A 323 18.80 2.09 25.84
C ARG A 323 18.73 0.63 26.34
N GLN A 324 17.92 0.37 27.35
CA GLN A 324 17.65 -0.97 27.88
C GLN A 324 16.50 -1.59 27.07
N TYR A 325 16.84 -2.23 25.98
CA TYR A 325 15.87 -2.78 25.04
C TYR A 325 15.43 -4.21 25.41
N ILE A 326 14.90 -4.33 26.63
CA ILE A 326 14.47 -5.61 27.20
C ILE A 326 12.95 -5.66 27.23
N SER A 327 12.38 -6.68 26.59
CA SER A 327 10.94 -6.93 26.61
C SER A 327 10.49 -7.45 27.97
N THR A 328 9.43 -6.85 28.52
CA THR A 328 8.77 -7.34 29.74
C THR A 328 7.85 -8.55 29.45
N THR A 329 7.59 -8.87 28.18
CA THR A 329 6.64 -9.87 27.72
C THR A 329 7.26 -10.80 26.69
N GLY A 330 8.44 -11.36 27.00
CA GLY A 330 9.24 -12.16 26.06
C GLY A 330 8.59 -13.42 25.47
N PHE A 331 7.42 -13.82 26.00
CA PHE A 331 6.61 -14.94 25.52
C PHE A 331 5.57 -14.53 24.45
N THR A 332 5.39 -13.25 24.19
CA THR A 332 4.39 -12.78 23.24
C THR A 332 4.87 -13.00 21.81
N TYR A 333 3.92 -13.32 20.92
CA TYR A 333 4.22 -13.65 19.52
C TYR A 333 3.11 -13.24 18.56
N ARG A 334 3.44 -13.24 17.28
CA ARG A 334 2.48 -13.12 16.16
C ARG A 334 2.87 -14.06 15.03
N LYS A 335 1.88 -14.81 14.54
CA LYS A 335 1.98 -15.69 13.38
C LYS A 335 1.00 -15.22 12.31
N ALA A 336 1.44 -15.19 11.07
CA ALA A 336 0.59 -14.87 9.93
C ALA A 336 0.86 -15.89 8.81
N TYR A 337 -0.19 -16.50 8.32
CA TYR A 337 -0.18 -17.39 7.17
C TYR A 337 -1.16 -16.85 6.14
N SER A 338 -0.78 -16.86 4.87
CA SER A 338 -1.66 -16.42 3.79
C SER A 338 -1.37 -17.16 2.50
N VAL A 339 -2.44 -17.65 1.87
CA VAL A 339 -2.46 -18.06 0.46
C VAL A 339 -3.50 -17.22 -0.26
N ARG A 340 -3.08 -16.52 -1.30
CA ARG A 340 -3.97 -15.75 -2.16
C ARG A 340 -3.78 -16.18 -3.60
N THR A 341 -4.88 -16.44 -4.28
CA THR A 341 -4.88 -16.76 -5.71
C THR A 341 -5.93 -15.95 -6.44
N ARG A 342 -5.65 -15.62 -7.68
CA ARG A 342 -6.61 -14.95 -8.56
C ARG A 342 -6.42 -15.37 -10.01
N LEU A 343 -7.54 -15.38 -10.72
CA LEU A 343 -7.63 -15.60 -12.16
C LEU A 343 -8.32 -14.41 -12.79
N THR A 344 -7.62 -13.70 -13.67
CA THR A 344 -8.12 -12.48 -14.32
C THR A 344 -8.17 -12.69 -15.83
N LEU A 345 -9.34 -12.49 -16.42
CA LEU A 345 -9.50 -12.37 -17.86
C LEU A 345 -9.55 -10.88 -18.22
N GLU A 346 -8.64 -10.44 -19.08
CA GLU A 346 -8.58 -9.07 -19.60
C GLU A 346 -8.82 -9.05 -21.10
N LYS A 347 -9.56 -8.04 -21.57
CA LYS A 347 -9.84 -7.83 -22.99
C LYS A 347 -9.80 -6.34 -23.34
N ASP A 348 -8.96 -6.01 -24.31
CA ASP A 348 -8.93 -4.71 -24.99
C ASP A 348 -9.79 -4.79 -26.26
N TRP A 349 -10.77 -3.88 -26.38
CA TRP A 349 -11.65 -3.81 -27.55
C TRP A 349 -11.06 -2.89 -28.63
N ALA A 350 -11.51 -3.05 -29.87
CA ALA A 350 -10.98 -2.29 -31.00
C ALA A 350 -11.17 -0.78 -30.89
N ASN A 351 -12.19 -0.33 -30.17
CA ASN A 351 -12.54 1.08 -29.94
C ASN A 351 -11.80 1.72 -28.74
N GLY A 352 -10.81 1.03 -28.16
CA GLY A 352 -10.09 1.47 -26.98
C GLY A 352 -10.84 1.28 -25.65
N SER A 353 -11.97 0.57 -25.68
CA SER A 353 -12.66 0.13 -24.45
C SER A 353 -11.97 -1.07 -23.84
N GLN A 354 -12.14 -1.29 -22.54
CA GLN A 354 -11.49 -2.38 -21.80
C GLN A 354 -12.50 -3.11 -20.91
N SER A 355 -12.29 -4.41 -20.75
CA SER A 355 -13.02 -5.24 -19.80
C SER A 355 -12.05 -6.11 -19.03
N PHE A 356 -12.32 -6.31 -17.75
CA PHE A 356 -11.68 -7.37 -16.98
C PHE A 356 -12.67 -8.04 -16.01
N ALA A 357 -12.39 -9.30 -15.71
CA ALA A 357 -13.06 -10.04 -14.66
C ALA A 357 -12.02 -10.84 -13.89
N THR A 358 -11.98 -10.65 -12.58
CA THR A 358 -11.06 -11.31 -11.65
C THR A 358 -11.86 -12.13 -10.64
N ILE A 359 -11.64 -13.44 -10.64
CA ILE A 359 -12.06 -14.31 -9.54
C ILE A 359 -10.85 -14.47 -8.61
N PHE A 360 -11.06 -14.34 -7.31
CA PHE A 360 -10.00 -14.48 -6.32
C PHE A 360 -10.42 -15.35 -5.13
N ALA A 361 -9.45 -16.03 -4.55
CA ALA A 361 -9.62 -16.75 -3.29
C ALA A 361 -8.49 -16.42 -2.32
N ARG A 362 -8.80 -16.41 -1.03
CA ARG A 362 -7.87 -16.15 0.07
C ARG A 362 -8.07 -17.16 1.18
N ASP A 363 -6.95 -17.59 1.80
CA ASP A 363 -6.93 -18.36 3.06
C ASP A 363 -5.86 -17.72 3.95
N ASN A 364 -6.30 -17.07 5.02
CA ASN A 364 -5.44 -16.31 5.92
C ASN A 364 -5.67 -16.80 7.36
N LYS A 365 -4.57 -16.92 8.13
CA LYS A 365 -4.60 -17.28 9.56
C LYS A 365 -3.72 -16.35 10.36
N HIS A 366 -4.25 -15.83 11.46
CA HIS A 366 -3.54 -14.93 12.36
C HIS A 366 -3.62 -15.42 13.80
N GLY A 367 -2.55 -16.09 14.25
CA GLY A 367 -2.37 -16.49 15.63
C GLY A 367 -1.53 -15.49 16.41
N GLN A 368 -1.88 -15.21 17.66
CA GLN A 368 -1.08 -14.32 18.50
C GLN A 368 -1.26 -14.58 19.99
N ASN A 369 -0.21 -14.21 20.73
CA ASN A 369 -0.25 -13.96 22.17
C ASN A 369 0.07 -12.46 22.36
N PRO A 370 -0.94 -11.58 22.45
CA PRO A 370 -0.72 -10.15 22.40
C PRO A 370 -0.44 -9.54 23.75
N SER A 371 0.64 -8.76 23.89
CA SER A 371 0.98 -8.06 25.13
C SER A 371 -0.10 -7.06 25.59
N TYR A 372 -0.84 -6.44 24.68
CA TYR A 372 -1.90 -5.48 24.98
C TYR A 372 -3.17 -6.11 25.61
N GLN A 373 -3.26 -7.43 25.66
CA GLN A 373 -4.34 -8.15 26.34
C GLN A 373 -3.94 -8.64 27.73
N ILE A 374 -2.76 -8.32 28.23
CA ILE A 374 -2.37 -8.61 29.60
C ILE A 374 -3.21 -7.75 30.55
N ARG A 375 -3.85 -8.37 31.51
CA ARG A 375 -4.65 -7.77 32.56
C ARG A 375 -3.92 -7.94 33.89
N TRP A 376 -3.41 -6.85 34.41
CA TRP A 376 -2.68 -6.80 35.67
C TRP A 376 -3.27 -5.76 36.60
N THR A 377 -3.42 -6.09 37.87
CA THR A 377 -3.80 -5.15 38.92
C THR A 377 -2.56 -4.70 39.68
N THR A 378 -2.41 -3.41 39.92
CA THR A 378 -1.24 -2.83 40.59
C THR A 378 -0.92 -3.55 41.91
N GLY A 379 0.31 -4.03 42.03
CA GLY A 379 0.80 -4.74 43.24
C GLY A 379 0.52 -6.25 43.25
N ALA A 380 -0.25 -6.78 42.30
CA ALA A 380 -0.50 -8.21 42.23
C ALA A 380 0.72 -8.98 41.68
N ALA A 381 1.04 -10.12 42.28
CA ALA A 381 2.09 -11.01 41.81
C ALA A 381 1.64 -11.88 40.62
N THR A 382 0.39 -11.77 40.23
CA THR A 382 -0.22 -12.52 39.12
C THR A 382 -0.92 -11.60 38.13
N ALA A 383 -1.06 -12.05 36.91
CA ALA A 383 -1.81 -11.39 35.85
C ALA A 383 -2.48 -12.45 34.97
N THR A 384 -3.34 -12.01 34.08
CA THR A 384 -3.89 -12.87 33.03
C THR A 384 -3.59 -12.26 31.65
N GLY A 385 -3.53 -13.14 30.65
CA GLY A 385 -3.40 -12.76 29.25
C GLY A 385 -4.25 -13.71 28.41
N GLN A 386 -4.04 -13.68 27.08
CA GLN A 386 -4.75 -14.57 26.19
C GLN A 386 -3.87 -15.03 25.00
N ILE A 387 -4.19 -16.19 24.48
CA ILE A 387 -3.78 -16.65 23.14
C ILE A 387 -5.03 -16.63 22.27
N ASN A 388 -4.92 -16.15 21.03
CA ASN A 388 -6.04 -16.12 20.10
C ASN A 388 -5.61 -16.41 18.66
N SER A 389 -6.58 -16.82 17.84
CA SER A 389 -6.46 -16.91 16.38
C SER A 389 -7.66 -16.28 15.71
N ASN A 390 -7.42 -15.72 14.54
CA ASN A 390 -8.42 -15.19 13.63
C ASN A 390 -8.14 -15.77 12.24
N ASP A 391 -8.98 -16.71 11.84
CA ASP A 391 -8.86 -17.44 10.58
C ASP A 391 -9.96 -16.97 9.64
N PHE A 392 -9.61 -16.58 8.43
CA PHE A 392 -10.58 -16.12 7.45
C PHE A 392 -10.24 -16.60 6.05
N ARG A 393 -11.27 -17.03 5.34
CA ARG A 393 -11.21 -17.43 3.94
C ARG A 393 -12.05 -16.47 3.12
N SER A 394 -11.83 -16.46 1.83
CA SER A 394 -12.67 -15.65 0.94
C SER A 394 -12.74 -16.25 -0.43
N LEU A 395 -13.90 -16.06 -1.05
CA LEU A 395 -14.09 -16.22 -2.48
C LEU A 395 -14.77 -14.96 -3.01
N GLY A 396 -14.24 -14.38 -4.08
CA GLY A 396 -14.81 -13.15 -4.61
C GLY A 396 -14.63 -12.96 -6.10
N LEU A 397 -15.35 -11.95 -6.60
CA LEU A 397 -15.35 -11.52 -7.99
C LEU A 397 -15.22 -10.00 -8.05
N ILE A 398 -14.34 -9.51 -8.92
CA ILE A 398 -14.29 -8.11 -9.33
C ILE A 398 -14.40 -8.08 -10.85
N ALA A 399 -15.38 -7.36 -11.38
CA ALA A 399 -15.52 -7.18 -12.82
C ALA A 399 -15.75 -5.70 -13.16
N GLN A 400 -15.17 -5.26 -14.27
CA GLN A 400 -15.32 -3.90 -14.78
C GLN A 400 -15.34 -3.88 -16.30
N HIS A 401 -16.14 -2.98 -16.85
CA HIS A 401 -16.14 -2.59 -18.26
C HIS A 401 -16.02 -1.08 -18.36
N SER A 402 -15.12 -0.61 -19.22
CA SER A 402 -14.93 0.81 -19.56
C SER A 402 -15.22 1.01 -21.04
N GLN A 403 -16.24 1.80 -21.36
CA GLN A 403 -16.64 2.14 -22.72
C GLN A 403 -16.20 3.56 -23.07
N ARG A 404 -15.44 3.72 -24.16
CA ARG A 404 -15.03 5.03 -24.68
C ARG A 404 -16.01 5.53 -25.73
N PHE A 405 -16.24 6.83 -25.72
CA PHE A 405 -17.10 7.55 -26.67
C PHE A 405 -16.34 8.73 -27.27
N LYS A 406 -16.65 9.05 -28.54
CA LYS A 406 -16.10 10.25 -29.19
C LYS A 406 -16.71 11.54 -28.68
N PHE A 407 -17.99 11.50 -28.25
CA PHE A 407 -18.69 12.63 -27.68
C PHE A 407 -17.98 13.10 -26.41
N LEU A 408 -17.59 14.36 -26.35
CA LEU A 408 -16.83 14.98 -25.26
C LEU A 408 -15.60 14.16 -24.80
N ASN A 409 -14.97 13.40 -25.68
CA ASN A 409 -13.88 12.50 -25.34
C ASN A 409 -14.16 11.69 -24.06
N SER A 410 -15.38 11.15 -23.97
CA SER A 410 -15.89 10.62 -22.70
C SER A 410 -15.68 9.12 -22.55
N LYS A 411 -15.74 8.68 -21.29
CA LYS A 411 -15.60 7.28 -20.88
C LYS A 411 -16.60 6.97 -19.78
N ALA A 412 -17.42 5.94 -19.97
CA ALA A 412 -18.27 5.36 -18.94
C ALA A 412 -17.61 4.08 -18.41
N THR A 413 -17.51 3.95 -17.11
CA THR A 413 -17.01 2.76 -16.43
C THR A 413 -18.08 2.21 -15.51
N VAL A 414 -18.36 0.92 -15.60
CA VAL A 414 -19.28 0.20 -14.72
C VAL A 414 -18.56 -1.02 -14.16
N GLY A 415 -18.77 -1.31 -12.89
CA GLY A 415 -18.15 -2.48 -12.28
C GLY A 415 -18.92 -3.00 -11.07
N THR A 416 -18.53 -4.19 -10.66
CA THR A 416 -19.08 -4.89 -9.51
C THR A 416 -17.97 -5.53 -8.67
N THR A 417 -18.24 -5.69 -7.39
CA THR A 417 -17.37 -6.43 -6.44
C THR A 417 -18.28 -7.32 -5.60
N LEU A 418 -17.93 -8.60 -5.51
CA LEU A 418 -18.56 -9.57 -4.62
C LEU A 418 -17.44 -10.21 -3.80
N ASP A 419 -17.62 -10.29 -2.48
CA ASP A 419 -16.66 -10.90 -1.57
C ASP A 419 -17.43 -11.63 -0.46
N PHE A 420 -17.30 -12.93 -0.41
CA PHE A 420 -17.83 -13.79 0.63
C PHE A 420 -16.68 -14.28 1.51
N SER A 421 -16.75 -13.98 2.81
CA SER A 421 -15.64 -14.22 3.73
C SER A 421 -16.14 -14.81 5.05
N PRO A 422 -16.16 -16.15 5.19
CA PRO A 422 -16.28 -16.78 6.50
C PRO A 422 -15.04 -16.49 7.36
N ASN A 423 -15.28 -16.22 8.63
CA ASN A 423 -14.31 -15.85 9.64
C ASN A 423 -14.55 -16.64 10.92
N ASP A 424 -13.50 -17.25 11.45
CA ASP A 424 -13.50 -18.01 12.71
C ASP A 424 -12.52 -17.34 13.67
N TYR A 425 -12.98 -17.03 14.88
CA TYR A 425 -12.16 -16.43 15.92
C TYR A 425 -12.30 -17.20 17.22
N TRP A 426 -11.16 -17.48 17.86
CA TRP A 426 -11.14 -18.03 19.22
C TRP A 426 -10.06 -17.38 20.07
N ALA A 427 -10.29 -17.35 21.38
CA ALA A 427 -9.33 -16.91 22.38
C ALA A 427 -9.49 -17.72 23.67
N TYR A 428 -8.38 -18.07 24.32
CA TYR A 428 -8.36 -18.66 25.65
C TYR A 428 -7.38 -17.94 26.57
N GLN A 429 -7.60 -18.11 27.88
CA GLN A 429 -6.82 -17.46 28.91
C GLN A 429 -5.43 -18.10 29.09
N ILE A 430 -4.45 -17.27 29.43
CA ILE A 430 -3.19 -17.70 30.05
C ILE A 430 -3.03 -17.05 31.40
N ASP A 431 -2.50 -17.81 32.37
CA ASP A 431 -2.16 -17.32 33.68
C ASP A 431 -0.68 -16.90 33.69
N LEU A 432 -0.39 -15.75 34.28
CA LEU A 432 0.91 -15.14 34.29
C LEU A 432 1.40 -14.87 35.72
N ALA A 433 2.67 -15.09 35.97
CA ALA A 433 3.38 -14.50 37.08
C ALA A 433 3.86 -13.08 36.71
N ALA A 434 3.73 -12.16 37.62
CA ALA A 434 4.20 -10.79 37.49
C ALA A 434 5.35 -10.54 38.50
N GLN A 435 6.58 -10.50 38.01
CA GLN A 435 7.74 -10.09 38.80
C GLN A 435 7.70 -8.57 39.00
N LEU A 436 7.46 -8.14 40.21
CA LEU A 436 7.33 -6.71 40.50
C LEU A 436 8.71 -6.05 40.63
N ARG A 437 8.81 -4.79 40.21
CA ARG A 437 9.94 -3.93 40.55
C ARG A 437 9.90 -3.54 42.03
N ALA A 438 10.97 -2.93 42.52
CA ALA A 438 11.10 -2.50 43.92
C ALA A 438 9.97 -1.55 44.39
N ASP A 439 9.40 -0.75 43.46
CA ASP A 439 8.29 0.17 43.74
C ASP A 439 6.94 -0.54 43.96
N LYS A 440 6.84 -1.84 43.65
CA LYS A 440 5.62 -2.66 43.69
C LYS A 440 4.45 -2.11 42.86
N LYS A 441 4.69 -1.06 42.06
CA LYS A 441 3.70 -0.37 41.24
C LYS A 441 3.91 -0.62 39.74
N SER A 442 4.90 -1.43 39.39
CA SER A 442 5.23 -1.79 38.04
C SER A 442 5.81 -3.20 37.96
N VAL A 443 5.69 -3.80 36.78
CA VAL A 443 6.17 -5.16 36.51
C VAL A 443 7.48 -5.06 35.73
N GLU A 444 8.48 -5.82 36.18
CA GLU A 444 9.76 -5.97 35.53
C GLU A 444 9.68 -7.02 34.40
N LYS A 445 8.97 -8.12 34.69
CA LYS A 445 8.83 -9.24 33.75
C LYS A 445 7.54 -10.02 34.02
N TYR A 446 6.87 -10.39 32.94
CA TYR A 446 5.80 -11.39 32.98
C TYR A 446 6.33 -12.74 32.51
N SER A 447 5.77 -13.83 33.07
CA SER A 447 6.08 -15.21 32.65
C SER A 447 4.80 -16.04 32.63
N ILE A 448 4.61 -16.89 31.64
CA ILE A 448 3.47 -17.82 31.58
C ILE A 448 3.67 -18.87 32.68
N THR A 449 2.67 -19.01 33.55
CA THR A 449 2.61 -20.08 34.55
C THR A 449 1.74 -21.23 34.08
N LYS A 450 0.67 -20.94 33.32
CA LYS A 450 -0.23 -21.97 32.80
C LYS A 450 -1.01 -21.43 31.59
N GLU A 451 -1.14 -22.24 30.56
CA GLU A 451 -2.15 -22.05 29.51
C GLU A 451 -3.46 -22.67 29.95
N ARG A 452 -4.56 -21.99 29.70
CA ARG A 452 -5.91 -22.37 30.14
C ARG A 452 -6.87 -22.50 28.94
N PRO A 453 -6.65 -23.49 28.04
CA PRO A 453 -7.57 -23.70 26.90
C PRO A 453 -8.98 -24.13 27.39
N ASP A 454 -9.10 -24.58 28.66
CA ASP A 454 -10.36 -24.81 29.37
C ASP A 454 -11.15 -23.52 29.67
N ILE A 455 -10.49 -22.35 29.71
CA ILE A 455 -11.12 -21.05 29.91
C ILE A 455 -11.13 -20.27 28.58
N LYS A 456 -12.18 -20.50 27.79
CA LYS A 456 -12.40 -19.75 26.56
C LYS A 456 -12.86 -18.34 26.85
N LEU A 457 -12.19 -17.36 26.29
CA LEU A 457 -12.51 -15.92 26.40
C LEU A 457 -13.35 -15.43 25.23
N ALA A 458 -13.21 -16.06 24.06
CA ALA A 458 -14.01 -15.83 22.88
C ALA A 458 -14.00 -17.09 22.01
N ASP A 459 -15.12 -17.36 21.34
CA ASP A 459 -15.26 -18.40 20.33
C ASP A 459 -16.49 -18.04 19.48
N TYR A 460 -16.24 -17.56 18.26
CA TYR A 460 -17.32 -17.17 17.35
C TYR A 460 -16.99 -17.44 15.90
N ASN A 461 -18.06 -17.64 15.12
CA ASN A 461 -18.02 -17.68 13.66
C ASN A 461 -18.78 -16.47 13.11
N ALA A 462 -18.28 -15.90 12.01
CA ALA A 462 -18.96 -14.84 11.31
C ALA A 462 -18.84 -14.99 9.79
N ASN A 463 -19.97 -14.94 9.09
CA ASN A 463 -19.97 -14.83 7.63
C ASN A 463 -20.11 -13.37 7.22
N ILE A 464 -19.16 -12.89 6.46
CA ILE A 464 -19.14 -11.52 5.97
C ILE A 464 -19.41 -11.53 4.47
N HIS A 465 -20.46 -10.84 4.04
CA HIS A 465 -20.83 -10.66 2.64
C HIS A 465 -20.66 -9.20 2.27
N ASN A 466 -19.78 -8.90 1.32
CA ASN A 466 -19.67 -7.57 0.73
C ASN A 466 -20.06 -7.65 -0.74
N SER A 467 -21.06 -6.90 -1.15
CA SER A 467 -21.49 -6.77 -2.54
C SER A 467 -21.63 -5.30 -2.92
N ALA A 468 -21.10 -4.95 -4.10
CA ALA A 468 -21.12 -3.58 -4.55
C ALA A 468 -21.25 -3.47 -6.06
N VAL A 469 -21.87 -2.35 -6.47
CA VAL A 469 -21.87 -1.90 -7.85
C VAL A 469 -21.39 -0.46 -7.89
N TYR A 470 -20.67 -0.08 -8.95
CA TYR A 470 -20.21 1.29 -9.14
C TYR A 470 -20.29 1.71 -10.60
N VAL A 471 -20.47 3.01 -10.78
CA VAL A 471 -20.43 3.67 -12.08
C VAL A 471 -19.56 4.92 -11.98
N GLN A 472 -18.79 5.21 -13.02
CA GLN A 472 -18.02 6.44 -13.17
C GLN A 472 -18.17 6.94 -14.60
N TYR A 473 -18.28 8.25 -14.76
CA TYR A 473 -18.33 8.91 -16.05
C TYR A 473 -17.28 10.02 -16.07
N ASP A 474 -16.33 9.89 -17.00
CA ASP A 474 -15.29 10.87 -17.26
C ASP A 474 -15.58 11.55 -18.59
N PHE A 475 -15.51 12.88 -18.67
CA PHE A 475 -15.75 13.62 -19.91
C PHE A 475 -15.00 14.95 -19.94
N GLU A 476 -14.78 15.46 -21.15
CA GLU A 476 -14.07 16.72 -21.42
C GLU A 476 -15.01 17.71 -22.12
N PRO A 477 -15.69 18.62 -21.35
CA PRO A 477 -16.53 19.66 -21.95
C PRO A 477 -15.74 20.54 -22.92
N PHE A 478 -14.49 20.80 -22.61
CA PHE A 478 -13.47 21.42 -23.46
C PHE A 478 -12.10 20.82 -23.18
N LYS A 479 -11.16 20.97 -24.13
CA LYS A 479 -9.83 20.32 -24.10
C LYS A 479 -9.03 20.52 -22.81
N SER A 480 -9.28 21.61 -22.09
CA SER A 480 -8.53 21.92 -20.86
C SER A 480 -9.23 21.43 -19.60
N LEU A 481 -10.51 21.04 -19.66
CA LEU A 481 -11.29 20.63 -18.48
C LEU A 481 -11.76 19.20 -18.62
N ARG A 482 -11.36 18.37 -17.66
CA ARG A 482 -11.87 17.02 -17.47
C ARG A 482 -12.71 16.95 -16.19
N ILE A 483 -13.86 16.34 -16.27
CA ILE A 483 -14.78 16.10 -15.16
C ILE A 483 -14.90 14.59 -14.96
N SER A 484 -14.79 14.14 -13.72
CA SER A 484 -14.97 12.76 -13.32
C SER A 484 -16.04 12.67 -12.24
N ALA A 485 -17.18 12.04 -12.53
CA ALA A 485 -18.25 11.81 -11.58
C ALA A 485 -18.42 10.31 -11.34
N GLY A 486 -18.53 9.89 -10.10
CA GLY A 486 -18.66 8.48 -9.75
C GLY A 486 -19.63 8.27 -8.58
N LEU A 487 -20.23 7.09 -8.57
CA LEU A 487 -21.14 6.63 -7.53
C LEU A 487 -20.90 5.14 -7.30
N ARG A 488 -20.80 4.75 -6.05
CA ARG A 488 -20.74 3.35 -5.65
C ARG A 488 -21.78 3.07 -4.57
N TYR A 489 -22.42 1.94 -4.67
CA TYR A 489 -23.32 1.39 -3.67
C TYR A 489 -22.73 0.10 -3.14
N ASP A 490 -22.49 0.04 -1.83
CA ASP A 490 -22.02 -1.14 -1.11
C ASP A 490 -23.13 -1.65 -0.20
N LYS A 491 -23.30 -2.96 -0.14
CA LYS A 491 -24.11 -3.67 0.86
C LYS A 491 -23.21 -4.66 1.58
N MET A 492 -23.04 -4.47 2.90
CA MET A 492 -22.33 -5.41 3.76
C MET A 492 -23.34 -6.08 4.70
N ALA A 493 -23.26 -7.40 4.79
CA ALA A 493 -24.08 -8.19 5.70
C ALA A 493 -23.16 -9.07 6.55
N PHE A 494 -23.55 -9.25 7.80
CA PHE A 494 -22.88 -10.07 8.78
C PHE A 494 -23.85 -11.07 9.36
N ASP A 495 -23.41 -12.33 9.42
CA ASP A 495 -24.10 -13.42 10.10
C ASP A 495 -23.14 -13.96 11.16
N TYR A 496 -23.45 -13.75 12.43
CA TYR A 496 -22.58 -13.98 13.57
C TYR A 496 -23.16 -15.00 14.53
N VAL A 497 -22.34 -15.93 15.01
CA VAL A 497 -22.71 -16.93 16.03
C VAL A 497 -21.63 -16.94 17.10
N ASN A 498 -22.01 -16.72 18.36
CA ASN A 498 -21.14 -16.83 19.52
C ASN A 498 -21.27 -18.21 20.14
N ASN A 499 -20.27 -19.05 20.00
CA ASN A 499 -20.27 -20.43 20.48
C ASN A 499 -20.16 -20.55 22.02
N LEU A 500 -19.84 -19.45 22.73
CA LEU A 500 -19.77 -19.44 24.21
C LEU A 500 -21.08 -19.05 24.88
N ASP A 501 -21.97 -18.41 24.16
CA ASP A 501 -23.21 -17.87 24.71
C ASP A 501 -24.39 -18.72 24.21
N ILE A 502 -24.89 -19.58 25.06
CA ILE A 502 -25.96 -20.53 24.74
C ILE A 502 -27.29 -20.04 25.31
N ASP A 503 -28.31 -19.98 24.47
CA ASP A 503 -29.68 -19.73 24.89
C ASP A 503 -30.18 -20.89 25.78
N LYS A 504 -30.52 -20.59 27.03
CA LYS A 504 -30.95 -21.58 28.00
C LYS A 504 -32.29 -22.23 27.67
N LYS A 505 -33.09 -21.59 26.75
CA LYS A 505 -34.41 -22.13 26.37
C LYS A 505 -34.31 -23.04 25.15
N THR A 506 -33.48 -22.70 24.18
CA THR A 506 -33.37 -23.45 22.92
C THR A 506 -32.17 -24.39 22.91
N GLY A 507 -31.15 -24.15 23.75
CA GLY A 507 -29.91 -24.89 23.73
C GLY A 507 -28.98 -24.50 22.55
N GLU A 508 -29.33 -23.49 21.79
CA GLU A 508 -28.57 -23.05 20.63
C GLU A 508 -27.63 -21.92 20.97
N ALA A 509 -26.54 -21.77 20.21
CA ALA A 509 -25.60 -20.66 20.32
C ALA A 509 -26.28 -19.34 19.95
N ILE A 510 -26.08 -18.29 20.76
CA ILE A 510 -26.64 -16.98 20.52
C ILE A 510 -25.91 -16.34 19.36
N GLY A 511 -26.67 -15.97 18.34
CA GLY A 511 -26.20 -15.32 17.13
C GLY A 511 -26.99 -14.08 16.78
N GLY A 512 -26.60 -13.44 15.71
CA GLY A 512 -27.31 -12.29 15.17
C GLY A 512 -26.89 -11.98 13.75
N LYS A 513 -27.81 -11.32 13.06
CA LYS A 513 -27.61 -10.85 11.68
C LYS A 513 -27.79 -9.35 11.62
N THR A 514 -26.92 -8.68 10.91
CA THR A 514 -27.09 -7.27 10.61
C THR A 514 -26.55 -6.96 9.22
N ALA A 515 -27.08 -5.92 8.61
CA ALA A 515 -26.58 -5.44 7.33
C ALA A 515 -26.72 -3.92 7.28
N TYR A 516 -25.82 -3.31 6.55
CA TYR A 516 -25.92 -1.90 6.20
C TYR A 516 -25.57 -1.67 4.73
N ALA A 517 -26.11 -0.59 4.20
CA ALA A 517 -25.84 -0.13 2.85
C ALA A 517 -25.22 1.26 2.90
N LYS A 518 -24.29 1.53 2.00
CA LYS A 518 -23.64 2.84 1.89
C LYS A 518 -23.47 3.23 0.43
N THR A 519 -23.92 4.46 0.13
CA THR A 519 -23.63 5.09 -1.15
C THR A 519 -22.50 6.09 -0.99
N THR A 520 -21.48 6.00 -1.85
CA THR A 520 -20.28 6.84 -1.81
C THR A 520 -20.12 7.58 -3.14
N PRO A 521 -20.50 8.88 -3.20
CA PRO A 521 -20.29 9.74 -4.36
C PRO A 521 -18.85 10.23 -4.45
N LYS A 522 -18.43 10.57 -5.66
CA LYS A 522 -17.16 11.21 -5.99
C LYS A 522 -17.40 12.22 -7.11
N LEU A 523 -16.76 13.38 -7.01
CA LEU A 523 -16.71 14.38 -8.08
C LEU A 523 -15.30 14.96 -8.15
N GLY A 524 -14.69 14.89 -9.30
CA GLY A 524 -13.36 15.41 -9.54
C GLY A 524 -13.34 16.31 -10.78
N LEU A 525 -12.53 17.36 -10.71
CA LEU A 525 -12.30 18.30 -11.79
C LEU A 525 -10.80 18.41 -12.00
N THR A 526 -10.34 18.33 -13.24
CA THR A 526 -8.94 18.58 -13.60
C THR A 526 -8.90 19.64 -14.68
N TYR A 527 -8.13 20.70 -14.46
CA TYR A 527 -7.96 21.78 -15.43
C TYR A 527 -6.49 21.88 -15.86
N ASP A 528 -6.25 21.62 -17.14
CA ASP A 528 -4.94 21.75 -17.77
C ASP A 528 -4.66 23.21 -18.09
N LEU A 529 -3.66 23.79 -17.43
CA LEU A 529 -3.18 25.16 -17.63
C LEU A 529 -2.18 25.26 -18.81
N GLY A 530 -1.92 24.15 -19.48
CA GLY A 530 -0.92 24.06 -20.55
C GLY A 530 0.52 24.11 -20.05
N LYS A 531 1.49 23.87 -20.94
CA LYS A 531 2.93 23.86 -20.61
C LYS A 531 3.28 22.99 -19.41
N ASN A 532 2.70 21.79 -19.34
CA ASN A 532 2.97 20.79 -18.31
C ASN A 532 2.60 21.21 -16.88
N LYS A 533 1.50 21.90 -16.70
CA LYS A 533 0.95 22.28 -15.40
C LYS A 533 -0.56 22.24 -15.38
N GLY A 534 -1.11 21.94 -14.23
CA GLY A 534 -2.55 21.87 -14.05
C GLY A 534 -2.95 21.92 -12.58
N ILE A 535 -4.24 22.07 -12.38
CA ILE A 535 -4.88 22.07 -11.07
C ILE A 535 -6.02 21.06 -11.06
N TYR A 536 -6.37 20.60 -9.89
CA TYR A 536 -7.53 19.75 -9.71
C TYR A 536 -8.28 20.09 -8.42
N ALA A 537 -9.56 19.73 -8.39
CA ALA A 537 -10.38 19.72 -7.20
C ALA A 537 -11.08 18.36 -7.09
N ASN A 538 -11.25 17.86 -5.88
CA ASN A 538 -11.89 16.58 -5.63
C ASN A 538 -12.79 16.65 -4.39
N PHE A 539 -13.98 16.09 -4.54
CA PHE A 539 -14.90 15.76 -3.47
C PHE A 539 -15.09 14.26 -3.45
N SER A 540 -14.83 13.63 -2.31
CA SER A 540 -14.95 12.18 -2.18
C SER A 540 -15.41 11.78 -0.78
N ASN A 541 -16.11 10.65 -0.70
CA ASN A 541 -16.55 10.07 0.54
C ASN A 541 -15.84 8.73 0.77
N GLY A 542 -15.51 8.47 2.05
CA GLY A 542 -15.05 7.19 2.53
C GLY A 542 -15.91 6.69 3.68
N PHE A 543 -15.89 5.40 3.91
CA PHE A 543 -16.51 4.83 5.08
C PHE A 543 -15.73 3.61 5.59
N ALA A 544 -15.81 3.38 6.89
CA ALA A 544 -15.27 2.20 7.55
C ALA A 544 -16.38 1.54 8.37
N PRO A 545 -16.58 0.23 8.24
CA PRO A 545 -17.54 -0.50 9.06
C PRO A 545 -17.14 -0.41 10.53
N SER A 546 -18.11 -0.43 11.42
CA SER A 546 -17.86 -0.66 12.83
C SER A 546 -17.26 -2.07 13.00
N ALA A 547 -16.29 -2.20 13.91
CA ALA A 547 -15.66 -3.50 14.16
C ALA A 547 -16.71 -4.55 14.53
N LEU A 548 -16.59 -5.75 13.98
CA LEU A 548 -17.48 -6.88 14.24
C LEU A 548 -17.65 -7.11 15.74
N THR A 549 -16.55 -7.06 16.50
CA THR A 549 -16.52 -7.20 17.95
C THR A 549 -17.22 -6.09 18.73
N ALA A 550 -17.45 -4.94 18.11
CA ALA A 550 -18.25 -3.87 18.71
C ALA A 550 -19.75 -4.08 18.42
N VAL A 551 -20.10 -4.39 17.17
CA VAL A 551 -21.50 -4.60 16.74
C VAL A 551 -22.14 -5.77 17.48
N PHE A 552 -21.43 -6.90 17.58
CA PHE A 552 -21.90 -8.12 18.25
C PHE A 552 -21.42 -8.26 19.69
N ARG A 553 -21.05 -7.14 20.33
CA ARG A 553 -20.83 -7.12 21.77
C ARG A 553 -22.16 -7.22 22.49
N LYS A 554 -22.28 -8.18 23.42
CA LYS A 554 -23.48 -8.35 24.22
C LYS A 554 -23.67 -7.11 25.12
N ARG A 555 -24.85 -6.52 25.11
CA ARG A 555 -25.23 -5.45 26.02
C ARG A 555 -25.39 -5.96 27.42
N THR A 556 -25.02 -5.19 28.44
CA THR A 556 -25.30 -5.49 29.84
C THR A 556 -26.80 -5.47 30.10
N VAL A 557 -27.53 -4.54 29.45
CA VAL A 557 -28.99 -4.42 29.48
C VAL A 557 -29.45 -4.38 28.01
N ALA A 558 -30.46 -5.16 27.68
CA ALA A 558 -31.03 -5.15 26.33
C ALA A 558 -31.53 -3.73 25.98
N ALA A 559 -31.43 -3.38 24.70
CA ALA A 559 -31.99 -2.12 24.21
C ALA A 559 -33.53 -2.08 24.37
N ALA A 560 -34.12 -0.90 24.27
CA ALA A 560 -35.57 -0.73 24.42
C ALA A 560 -36.40 -1.56 23.42
N ASN A 561 -35.84 -1.87 22.25
CA ASN A 561 -36.42 -2.75 21.24
C ASN A 561 -36.12 -4.26 21.44
N GLY A 562 -35.46 -4.61 22.53
CA GLY A 562 -35.07 -5.99 22.86
C GLY A 562 -33.71 -6.47 22.29
N ASP A 563 -32.98 -5.63 21.55
CA ASP A 563 -31.69 -6.01 20.97
C ASP A 563 -30.64 -6.32 22.05
N LEU A 564 -30.06 -7.50 21.96
CA LEU A 564 -28.95 -7.94 22.81
C LEU A 564 -27.57 -7.45 22.34
N PHE A 565 -27.49 -6.93 21.12
CA PHE A 565 -26.26 -6.45 20.46
C PHE A 565 -26.39 -5.00 20.02
N TYR A 566 -25.27 -4.38 19.58
CA TYR A 566 -25.23 -2.98 19.15
C TYR A 566 -25.52 -2.84 17.65
N TYR A 567 -26.63 -3.35 17.15
CA TYR A 567 -27.03 -3.27 15.72
C TYR A 567 -27.23 -1.84 15.20
N ASN A 568 -27.41 -0.87 16.08
CA ASN A 568 -27.52 0.55 15.76
C ASN A 568 -26.18 1.23 15.43
N LEU A 569 -25.03 0.53 15.55
CA LEU A 569 -23.74 1.06 15.16
C LEU A 569 -23.67 1.12 13.64
N VAL A 570 -23.68 2.35 13.11
CA VAL A 570 -23.53 2.63 11.68
C VAL A 570 -22.04 2.82 11.32
N PRO A 571 -21.65 2.63 10.05
CA PRO A 571 -20.28 2.88 9.61
C PRO A 571 -19.83 4.31 9.85
N ALA A 572 -18.60 4.49 10.31
CA ALA A 572 -17.93 5.78 10.29
C ALA A 572 -17.83 6.30 8.85
N THR A 573 -18.07 7.58 8.66
CA THR A 573 -18.10 8.23 7.35
C THR A 573 -17.16 9.41 7.33
N PHE A 574 -16.40 9.56 6.26
CA PHE A 574 -15.42 10.64 6.08
C PHE A 574 -15.71 11.37 4.77
N ILE A 575 -15.89 12.69 4.85
CA ILE A 575 -16.16 13.56 3.72
C ILE A 575 -14.92 14.38 3.46
N ASN A 576 -14.28 14.16 2.30
CA ASN A 576 -13.05 14.85 1.92
C ASN A 576 -13.33 15.89 0.83
N ARG A 577 -12.68 17.04 0.97
CA ARG A 577 -12.60 18.11 0.00
C ARG A 577 -11.14 18.47 -0.18
N GLU A 578 -10.65 18.45 -1.41
CA GLU A 578 -9.26 18.80 -1.68
C GLU A 578 -9.11 19.61 -2.96
N VAL A 579 -8.11 20.45 -2.98
CA VAL A 579 -7.64 21.18 -4.14
C VAL A 579 -6.13 20.99 -4.23
N GLY A 580 -5.65 20.67 -5.39
CA GLY A 580 -4.24 20.47 -5.64
C GLY A 580 -3.80 20.91 -7.03
N GLY A 581 -2.52 20.78 -7.29
CA GLY A 581 -1.98 21.09 -8.59
C GLY A 581 -0.58 20.53 -8.76
N TRP A 582 -0.12 20.57 -9.99
CA TRP A 582 1.21 20.12 -10.38
C TRP A 582 1.80 21.06 -11.43
N ALA A 583 3.12 21.13 -11.47
CA ALA A 583 3.85 21.83 -12.52
C ALA A 583 5.19 21.16 -12.80
N SER A 584 5.53 21.05 -14.08
CA SER A 584 6.87 20.72 -14.53
C SER A 584 7.53 21.97 -15.13
N LEU A 585 8.70 22.31 -14.63
CA LEU A 585 9.40 23.55 -14.90
C LEU A 585 10.80 23.27 -15.46
N LEU A 586 11.46 24.29 -16.00
CA LEU A 586 12.84 24.23 -16.50
C LEU A 586 13.08 23.06 -17.48
N LYS A 587 12.21 22.88 -18.48
CA LYS A 587 12.27 21.76 -19.45
C LYS A 587 12.25 20.39 -18.73
N ASN A 588 11.32 20.23 -17.80
CA ASN A 588 11.08 19.03 -17.00
C ASN A 588 12.21 18.64 -16.01
N LYS A 589 13.09 19.59 -15.68
CA LYS A 589 14.11 19.36 -14.63
C LYS A 589 13.55 19.48 -13.22
N ILE A 590 12.48 20.24 -13.04
CA ILE A 590 11.80 20.42 -11.76
C ILE A 590 10.35 19.95 -11.92
N TYR A 591 9.90 19.09 -11.04
CA TYR A 591 8.50 18.75 -10.87
C TYR A 591 8.07 19.10 -9.45
N VAL A 592 6.93 19.77 -9.33
CA VAL A 592 6.30 20.10 -8.05
C VAL A 592 4.84 19.68 -8.07
N ASP A 593 4.36 19.21 -6.94
CA ASP A 593 2.94 19.02 -6.67
C ASP A 593 2.59 19.43 -5.25
N ALA A 594 1.38 19.92 -5.07
CA ALA A 594 0.85 20.23 -3.75
C ALA A 594 -0.65 20.02 -3.70
N THR A 595 -1.15 19.64 -2.51
CA THR A 595 -2.57 19.40 -2.25
C THR A 595 -2.93 19.94 -0.88
N VAL A 596 -3.98 20.75 -0.82
CA VAL A 596 -4.62 21.14 0.44
C VAL A 596 -5.89 20.34 0.58
N TYR A 597 -6.15 19.81 1.76
CA TYR A 597 -7.30 18.96 2.03
C TYR A 597 -7.96 19.28 3.36
N GLN A 598 -9.25 19.01 3.43
CA GLN A 598 -10.02 18.90 4.65
C GLN A 598 -10.91 17.65 4.57
N MET A 599 -10.87 16.84 5.62
CA MET A 599 -11.68 15.65 5.76
C MET A 599 -12.40 15.68 7.11
N ASP A 600 -13.72 15.59 7.08
CA ASP A 600 -14.61 15.58 8.25
C ASP A 600 -15.06 14.15 8.54
N GLY A 601 -14.70 13.61 9.72
CA GLY A 601 -15.14 12.32 10.22
C GLY A 601 -16.46 12.44 10.98
N LYS A 602 -17.36 11.48 10.77
CA LYS A 602 -18.65 11.35 11.46
C LYS A 602 -18.94 9.91 11.81
N ASN A 603 -19.75 9.69 12.84
CA ASN A 603 -20.14 8.37 13.31
C ASN A 603 -18.94 7.49 13.69
N GLU A 604 -17.86 8.08 14.16
CA GLU A 604 -16.77 7.30 14.71
C GLU A 604 -17.18 6.61 16.00
N LEU A 605 -16.65 5.40 16.21
CA LEU A 605 -17.02 4.59 17.37
C LEU A 605 -16.52 5.25 18.65
N LEU A 606 -17.44 5.56 19.55
CA LEU A 606 -17.19 5.97 20.93
C LEU A 606 -17.38 4.79 21.88
N SER A 607 -16.52 4.71 22.90
CA SER A 607 -16.69 3.82 24.05
C SER A 607 -16.88 4.71 25.28
N ILE A 608 -18.12 4.89 25.69
CA ILE A 608 -18.52 5.88 26.68
C ILE A 608 -18.73 5.19 28.03
N ARG A 609 -17.95 5.60 29.05
CA ARG A 609 -18.10 5.07 30.41
C ARG A 609 -19.40 5.57 31.06
N GLN A 610 -20.20 4.64 31.56
CA GLN A 610 -21.48 4.91 32.21
C GLN A 610 -21.32 5.14 33.73
N PRO A 611 -22.34 5.68 34.42
CA PRO A 611 -22.30 5.88 35.86
C PRO A 611 -22.02 4.63 36.69
N ASP A 612 -22.47 3.45 36.22
CA ASP A 612 -22.25 2.13 36.85
C ASP A 612 -20.89 1.49 36.53
N ASN A 613 -19.97 2.22 35.88
CA ASN A 613 -18.68 1.78 35.33
C ASN A 613 -18.75 0.84 34.11
N SER A 614 -19.91 0.51 33.59
CA SER A 614 -20.03 -0.16 32.32
C SER A 614 -19.63 0.76 31.15
N TYR A 615 -19.54 0.21 29.94
CA TYR A 615 -19.28 0.98 28.73
C TYR A 615 -20.42 0.80 27.74
N ASP A 616 -20.93 1.92 27.23
CA ASP A 616 -21.84 1.96 26.09
C ASP A 616 -21.09 2.31 24.81
N TYR A 617 -21.49 1.73 23.70
CA TYR A 617 -20.87 1.92 22.39
C TYR A 617 -21.81 2.67 21.47
N GLN A 618 -21.33 3.80 20.94
CA GLN A 618 -22.12 4.68 20.08
C GLN A 618 -21.33 5.07 18.83
N ALA A 619 -22.00 5.09 17.67
CA ALA A 619 -21.46 5.64 16.43
C ALA A 619 -21.78 7.14 16.36
N ALA A 620 -21.11 7.96 17.17
CA ALA A 620 -21.41 9.37 17.39
C ALA A 620 -20.20 10.31 17.34
N GLY A 621 -18.98 9.79 17.32
CA GLY A 621 -17.75 10.58 17.30
C GLY A 621 -17.62 11.43 16.03
N LYS A 622 -17.12 12.66 16.18
CA LYS A 622 -16.79 13.56 15.06
C LYS A 622 -15.34 14.03 15.17
N THR A 623 -14.65 14.00 14.06
CA THR A 623 -13.24 14.44 13.94
C THR A 623 -13.04 15.36 12.74
N LEU A 624 -11.95 16.12 12.77
CA LEU A 624 -11.49 16.98 11.71
C LEU A 624 -10.04 16.68 11.38
N HIS A 625 -9.76 16.45 10.10
CA HIS A 625 -8.42 16.24 9.56
C HIS A 625 -8.19 17.22 8.41
N ARG A 626 -7.19 18.07 8.53
CA ARG A 626 -6.85 19.03 7.48
C ARG A 626 -5.35 19.22 7.35
N GLY A 627 -4.88 19.52 6.17
CA GLY A 627 -3.45 19.70 5.96
C GLY A 627 -3.08 20.08 4.54
N ILE A 628 -1.78 20.23 4.36
CA ILE A 628 -1.13 20.39 3.07
C ILE A 628 -0.09 19.28 2.87
N GLU A 629 -0.10 18.68 1.70
CA GLU A 629 0.88 17.71 1.24
C GLU A 629 1.61 18.31 0.05
N TYR A 630 2.93 18.11 -0.05
CA TYR A 630 3.72 18.67 -1.13
C TYR A 630 4.88 17.75 -1.52
N GLY A 631 5.21 17.78 -2.79
CA GLY A 631 6.33 17.06 -3.39
C GLY A 631 7.14 17.93 -4.32
N LEU A 632 8.46 17.72 -4.31
CA LEU A 632 9.41 18.34 -5.21
C LEU A 632 10.39 17.29 -5.71
N THR A 633 10.56 17.20 -7.01
CA THR A 633 11.62 16.44 -7.65
C THR A 633 12.47 17.40 -8.49
N PHE A 634 13.79 17.37 -8.33
CA PHE A 634 14.72 18.19 -9.06
C PHE A 634 15.87 17.37 -9.64
N LYS A 635 16.05 17.45 -10.96
CA LYS A 635 17.08 16.74 -11.72
C LYS A 635 17.89 17.75 -12.53
N PRO A 636 18.86 18.44 -11.91
CA PRO A 636 19.67 19.46 -12.61
C PRO A 636 20.49 18.86 -13.74
N SER A 637 21.00 17.64 -13.56
CA SER A 637 21.81 16.89 -14.52
C SER A 637 21.52 15.39 -14.43
N LYS A 638 22.25 14.58 -15.21
CA LYS A 638 22.14 13.10 -15.12
C LYS A 638 22.80 12.53 -13.87
N GLU A 639 23.68 13.31 -13.24
CA GLU A 639 24.41 12.90 -12.04
C GLU A 639 23.64 13.12 -10.75
N PHE A 640 22.78 14.13 -10.69
CA PHE A 640 22.09 14.52 -9.47
C PHE A 640 20.58 14.36 -9.58
N PHE A 641 20.01 13.74 -8.58
CA PHE A 641 18.59 13.63 -8.40
C PHE A 641 18.24 14.01 -6.95
N PHE A 642 17.42 15.03 -6.80
CA PHE A 642 16.94 15.52 -5.52
C PHE A 642 15.43 15.30 -5.42
N ARG A 643 14.96 14.76 -4.30
CA ARG A 643 13.56 14.58 -3.98
C ARG A 643 13.30 15.13 -2.59
N TYR A 644 12.22 15.88 -2.44
CA TYR A 644 11.70 16.39 -1.19
C TYR A 644 10.19 16.20 -1.16
N GLY A 645 9.67 15.56 -0.12
CA GLY A 645 8.25 15.38 0.04
C GLY A 645 7.85 15.46 1.49
N GLY A 646 6.74 16.15 1.78
CA GLY A 646 6.31 16.31 3.15
C GLY A 646 4.85 16.68 3.30
N ALA A 647 4.44 16.84 4.54
CA ALA A 647 3.10 17.28 4.91
C ALA A 647 3.10 18.07 6.21
N TYR A 648 2.15 18.99 6.30
CA TYR A 648 1.68 19.58 7.54
C TYR A 648 0.23 19.19 7.75
N ALA A 649 -0.13 18.62 8.90
CA ALA A 649 -1.47 18.14 9.17
C ALA A 649 -1.91 18.46 10.60
N ILE A 650 -3.21 18.70 10.75
CA ILE A 650 -3.89 18.86 12.04
C ILE A 650 -5.03 17.83 12.09
N HIS A 651 -5.05 17.04 13.16
CA HIS A 651 -6.09 16.05 13.42
C HIS A 651 -6.70 16.39 14.78
N ARG A 652 -8.03 16.58 14.84
CA ARG A 652 -8.71 17.12 16.02
C ARG A 652 -10.01 16.40 16.33
N PHE A 653 -10.25 16.15 17.60
CA PHE A 653 -11.56 15.75 18.08
C PHE A 653 -12.51 16.95 18.02
N VAL A 654 -13.67 16.80 17.38
CA VAL A 654 -14.73 17.83 17.30
C VAL A 654 -15.77 17.57 18.37
N GLU A 655 -16.38 16.38 18.35
CA GLU A 655 -17.30 15.88 19.35
C GLU A 655 -16.87 14.45 19.70
N PHE A 656 -16.34 14.26 20.90
CA PHE A 656 -15.80 12.97 21.31
C PHE A 656 -15.96 12.78 22.82
N GLU A 657 -17.08 12.15 23.20
CA GLU A 657 -17.44 11.86 24.58
C GLU A 657 -16.70 10.60 25.06
N LEU A 658 -16.21 10.64 26.30
CA LEU A 658 -15.50 9.53 26.93
C LEU A 658 -16.24 8.96 28.13
N SER A 659 -17.00 9.80 28.87
CA SER A 659 -17.64 9.39 30.11
C SER A 659 -18.89 10.22 30.44
N GLN A 660 -19.92 9.55 30.91
CA GLN A 660 -21.12 10.10 31.51
C GLN A 660 -21.10 9.96 33.06
N LYS A 661 -20.09 9.29 33.61
CA LYS A 661 -19.96 9.11 35.04
C LYS A 661 -19.63 10.45 35.71
N SER A 662 -20.46 10.88 36.69
CA SER A 662 -20.33 12.20 37.37
C SER A 662 -18.97 12.42 38.03
N SER A 663 -18.38 11.38 38.63
CA SER A 663 -17.08 11.43 39.30
C SER A 663 -15.86 11.49 38.36
N ASP A 664 -16.02 11.22 37.06
CA ASP A 664 -14.90 11.29 36.15
C ASP A 664 -14.59 12.75 35.78
N VAL A 665 -13.33 13.14 35.93
CA VAL A 665 -12.85 14.50 35.61
C VAL A 665 -12.86 14.74 34.09
N LEU A 666 -12.52 13.73 33.32
CA LEU A 666 -12.45 13.79 31.86
C LEU A 666 -13.75 13.25 31.25
N LYS A 667 -14.63 14.15 30.83
CA LYS A 667 -15.91 13.81 30.19
C LYS A 667 -15.81 13.67 28.69
N ASN A 668 -15.02 14.53 28.04
CA ASN A 668 -14.80 14.56 26.60
C ASN A 668 -13.42 15.15 26.27
N VAL A 669 -13.05 15.05 25.02
CA VAL A 669 -11.81 15.62 24.47
C VAL A 669 -12.08 16.58 23.31
N ASN A 670 -13.25 17.22 23.32
CA ASN A 670 -13.66 18.17 22.28
C ASN A 670 -12.62 19.29 22.10
N GLY A 671 -12.29 19.59 20.85
CA GLY A 671 -11.32 20.62 20.48
C GLY A 671 -9.85 20.24 20.73
N LYS A 672 -9.55 19.07 21.29
CA LYS A 672 -8.18 18.58 21.48
C LYS A 672 -7.60 17.99 20.20
N ASP A 673 -6.29 18.14 20.02
CA ASP A 673 -5.57 17.46 18.95
C ASP A 673 -5.50 15.96 19.24
N MET A 674 -5.63 15.14 18.22
CA MET A 674 -5.55 13.67 18.36
C MET A 674 -4.11 13.25 18.67
N PRO A 675 -3.89 12.27 19.56
CA PRO A 675 -2.56 11.76 19.87
C PRO A 675 -1.99 10.96 18.71
N SER A 676 -0.68 10.70 18.74
CA SER A 676 0.06 9.95 17.71
C SER A 676 -0.08 10.55 16.30
N ALA A 677 -0.21 11.88 16.22
CA ALA A 677 -0.41 12.63 14.98
C ALA A 677 0.66 13.73 14.85
N PRO A 678 1.82 13.43 14.26
CA PRO A 678 2.85 14.44 14.01
C PRO A 678 2.31 15.55 13.12
N LYS A 679 2.50 16.84 13.52
CA LYS A 679 2.03 17.97 12.71
C LYS A 679 2.87 18.16 11.44
N TRP A 680 4.17 17.97 11.56
CA TRP A 680 5.12 18.08 10.46
C TRP A 680 5.78 16.74 10.19
N MET A 681 5.89 16.36 8.91
CA MET A 681 6.69 15.24 8.48
C MET A 681 7.26 15.51 7.08
N TRP A 682 8.50 15.10 6.85
CA TRP A 682 9.08 15.12 5.52
C TRP A 682 10.14 14.02 5.34
N ASN A 683 10.37 13.68 4.08
CA ASN A 683 11.44 12.82 3.64
C ASN A 683 12.13 13.48 2.45
N THR A 684 13.43 13.68 2.56
CA THR A 684 14.24 14.29 1.52
C THR A 684 15.40 13.38 1.16
N GLU A 685 15.77 13.33 -0.11
CA GLU A 685 16.84 12.47 -0.59
C GLU A 685 17.59 13.16 -1.72
N LEU A 686 18.92 13.12 -1.60
CA LEU A 686 19.85 13.53 -2.66
C LEU A 686 20.58 12.28 -3.14
N SER A 687 20.39 11.92 -4.41
CA SER A 687 21.10 10.80 -5.05
C SER A 687 22.17 11.36 -6.01
N TYR A 688 23.32 10.72 -6.02
CA TYR A 688 24.45 11.06 -6.85
C TYR A 688 24.96 9.85 -7.66
N TYR A 689 25.05 10.03 -8.97
CA TYR A 689 25.50 9.05 -9.96
C TYR A 689 26.76 9.60 -10.67
N PRO A 690 27.98 9.36 -10.15
CA PRO A 690 29.19 10.00 -10.65
C PRO A 690 29.59 9.53 -12.05
N LYS A 691 29.97 10.47 -12.92
CA LYS A 691 30.49 10.15 -14.27
C LYS A 691 31.81 9.40 -14.25
N TRP A 692 32.66 9.70 -13.25
CA TRP A 692 33.98 9.11 -13.09
C TRP A 692 33.93 7.64 -12.64
N ALA A 693 32.84 7.21 -12.01
CA ALA A 693 32.61 5.83 -11.59
C ALA A 693 31.23 5.37 -12.12
N LYS A 694 31.21 4.96 -13.39
CA LYS A 694 29.98 4.42 -14.01
C LYS A 694 29.44 3.29 -13.14
N ASN A 695 28.12 3.21 -12.99
CA ASN A 695 27.39 2.21 -12.20
C ASN A 695 27.53 2.35 -10.67
N LEU A 696 28.24 3.35 -10.17
CA LEU A 696 28.17 3.73 -8.75
C LEU A 696 26.94 4.63 -8.54
N ARG A 697 26.19 4.35 -7.51
CA ARG A 697 25.14 5.22 -6.98
C ARG A 697 25.32 5.44 -5.49
N THR A 698 25.06 6.64 -5.04
CA THR A 698 25.05 6.99 -3.62
C THR A 698 23.85 7.87 -3.33
N SER A 699 23.31 7.79 -2.13
CA SER A 699 22.27 8.73 -1.69
C SER A 699 22.36 9.03 -0.20
N VAL A 700 21.94 10.26 0.14
CA VAL A 700 21.72 10.72 1.50
C VAL A 700 20.23 11.00 1.64
N GLU A 701 19.62 10.40 2.64
CA GLU A 701 18.21 10.59 2.98
C GLU A 701 18.09 11.24 4.35
N TRP A 702 17.24 12.25 4.48
CA TRP A 702 16.86 12.86 5.74
C TRP A 702 15.36 12.74 5.95
N GLN A 703 14.96 12.04 7.00
CA GLN A 703 13.59 11.91 7.43
C GLN A 703 13.38 12.73 8.71
N HIS A 704 12.33 13.54 8.73
CA HIS A 704 11.87 14.26 9.90
C HIS A 704 10.45 13.87 10.25
N VAL A 705 10.22 13.60 11.53
CA VAL A 705 8.88 13.43 12.10
C VAL A 705 8.80 14.38 13.28
N GLY A 706 7.90 15.36 13.21
CA GLY A 706 7.73 16.41 14.20
C GLY A 706 7.06 15.91 15.48
N GLN A 707 6.84 16.82 16.40
CA GLN A 707 6.23 16.50 17.69
C GLN A 707 4.75 16.10 17.57
N TRP A 708 4.30 15.27 18.53
CA TRP A 708 2.88 14.91 18.72
C TRP A 708 2.50 14.76 20.18
N PHE A 709 1.20 14.83 20.47
CA PHE A 709 0.68 14.54 21.80
C PHE A 709 0.66 13.04 22.08
N GLN A 710 1.03 12.66 23.30
CA GLN A 710 1.04 11.27 23.75
C GLN A 710 -0.33 10.79 24.24
N ASN A 711 -1.21 11.73 24.61
CA ASN A 711 -2.53 11.48 25.19
C ASN A 711 -3.62 12.40 24.63
N GLN A 712 -4.87 12.01 24.82
CA GLN A 712 -6.04 12.75 24.32
C GLN A 712 -6.26 14.09 25.02
N THR A 713 -5.75 14.28 26.23
CA THR A 713 -5.88 15.55 27.00
C THR A 713 -4.88 16.61 26.56
N ASN A 714 -3.94 16.27 25.67
CA ASN A 714 -2.87 17.15 25.19
C ASN A 714 -1.96 17.72 26.30
N THR A 715 -1.76 16.97 27.36
CA THR A 715 -0.96 17.43 28.52
C THR A 715 0.52 17.13 28.39
N ILE A 716 0.90 16.21 27.49
CA ILE A 716 2.29 15.80 27.28
C ILE A 716 2.57 15.52 25.82
N THR A 717 3.76 15.90 25.36
CA THR A 717 4.21 15.73 23.98
C THR A 717 5.44 14.83 23.92
N TYR A 718 5.62 14.20 22.77
CA TYR A 718 6.90 13.62 22.33
C TYR A 718 7.48 14.53 21.24
N GLY A 719 8.78 14.82 21.30
CA GLY A 719 9.42 15.82 20.43
C GLY A 719 9.62 15.39 18.98
N GLY A 720 9.32 14.13 18.65
CA GLY A 720 9.60 13.59 17.32
C GLY A 720 11.07 13.18 17.13
N TYR A 721 11.51 13.06 15.86
CA TYR A 721 12.87 12.62 15.55
C TYR A 721 13.34 13.07 14.16
N ASN A 722 14.67 13.05 13.99
CA ASN A 722 15.37 13.23 12.73
C ASN A 722 16.27 12.04 12.46
N LEU A 723 16.21 11.49 11.26
CA LEU A 723 17.03 10.36 10.84
C LEU A 723 17.79 10.74 9.56
N ILE A 724 19.08 10.42 9.55
CA ILE A 724 19.91 10.52 8.34
C ILE A 724 20.31 9.11 7.96
N ASN A 725 20.05 8.74 6.71
CA ASN A 725 20.41 7.45 6.14
C ASN A 725 21.34 7.64 4.95
N LEU A 726 22.31 6.76 4.81
CA LEU A 726 23.22 6.72 3.65
C LEU A 726 22.98 5.42 2.89
N ARG A 727 23.01 5.48 1.57
CA ARG A 727 22.92 4.31 0.71
C ARG A 727 23.97 4.39 -0.39
N ALA A 728 24.60 3.27 -0.70
CA ALA A 728 25.53 3.15 -1.81
C ALA A 728 25.35 1.79 -2.50
N GLY A 729 25.53 1.76 -3.81
CA GLY A 729 25.51 0.53 -4.60
C GLY A 729 26.42 0.65 -5.80
N TYR A 730 27.12 -0.43 -6.13
CA TYR A 730 28.00 -0.53 -7.29
C TYR A 730 27.66 -1.78 -8.09
N GLU A 731 27.38 -1.61 -9.37
CA GLU A 731 27.04 -2.70 -10.26
C GLU A 731 28.17 -2.96 -11.26
N PHE A 732 28.58 -4.21 -11.38
CA PHE A 732 29.57 -4.66 -12.35
C PHE A 732 29.19 -6.01 -12.94
N LYS A 733 29.02 -6.08 -14.26
CA LYS A 733 28.67 -7.32 -15.01
C LYS A 733 27.50 -8.10 -14.42
N GLY A 734 26.44 -7.38 -14.00
CA GLY A 734 25.24 -7.99 -13.43
C GLY A 734 25.35 -8.34 -11.94
N ILE A 735 26.51 -8.13 -11.31
CA ILE A 735 26.68 -8.23 -9.86
C ILE A 735 26.56 -6.82 -9.27
N GLU A 736 25.62 -6.63 -8.35
CA GLU A 736 25.49 -5.41 -7.56
C GLU A 736 25.86 -5.68 -6.11
N VAL A 737 26.83 -4.95 -5.59
CA VAL A 737 27.14 -4.88 -4.15
C VAL A 737 26.58 -3.58 -3.61
N TYR A 738 25.89 -3.63 -2.48
CA TYR A 738 25.31 -2.43 -1.90
C TYR A 738 25.41 -2.42 -0.37
N THR A 739 25.35 -1.20 0.19
CA THR A 739 25.30 -0.96 1.63
C THR A 739 24.34 0.17 1.95
N ASN A 740 23.60 0.01 3.05
CA ASN A 740 22.78 1.06 3.64
C ASN A 740 23.25 1.27 5.09
N ILE A 741 23.42 2.53 5.49
CA ILE A 741 23.64 2.91 6.89
C ILE A 741 22.40 3.67 7.32
N MET A 742 21.55 3.00 8.10
CA MET A 742 20.34 3.57 8.64
C MET A 742 20.61 4.23 9.98
N ASN A 743 19.93 5.36 10.25
CA ASN A 743 20.14 6.14 11.48
C ASN A 743 21.64 6.46 11.73
N LEU A 744 22.30 7.10 10.76
CA LEU A 744 23.74 7.39 10.78
C LEU A 744 24.21 8.08 12.07
N ALA A 745 23.40 9.00 12.59
CA ALA A 745 23.71 9.76 13.80
C ALA A 745 23.48 8.97 15.11
N ASP A 746 23.03 7.73 15.04
CA ASP A 746 22.63 6.89 16.17
C ASP A 746 21.62 7.60 17.12
N ALA A 747 20.68 8.35 16.51
CA ALA A 747 19.65 9.06 17.25
C ALA A 747 18.80 8.07 18.08
N LEU A 748 18.55 8.39 19.34
CA LEU A 748 17.60 7.68 20.18
C LEU A 748 16.19 8.17 19.83
N TYR A 749 15.35 7.28 19.33
CA TYR A 749 13.98 7.62 18.96
C TYR A 749 13.01 6.47 19.17
N ALA A 750 11.73 6.81 19.28
CA ALA A 750 10.64 5.86 19.36
C ALA A 750 9.67 6.07 18.17
N THR A 751 9.18 4.98 17.62
CA THR A 751 8.21 4.99 16.52
C THR A 751 6.79 5.28 17.00
N ASN A 752 6.49 4.92 18.25
CA ASN A 752 5.24 5.24 18.91
C ASN A 752 5.50 5.56 20.39
N VAL A 753 4.83 6.59 20.90
CA VAL A 753 4.91 7.00 22.31
C VAL A 753 3.51 7.34 22.77
N THR A 754 3.03 6.64 23.78
CA THR A 754 1.68 6.78 24.29
C THR A 754 1.66 6.92 25.81
N ARG A 755 0.65 7.62 26.33
CA ARG A 755 0.36 7.75 27.74
C ARG A 755 -1.15 7.79 27.94
N GLY A 756 -1.64 7.25 29.04
CA GLY A 756 -3.04 7.44 29.43
C GLY A 756 -3.35 8.89 29.84
N ASN A 757 -4.60 9.14 30.13
CA ASN A 757 -5.10 10.50 30.43
C ASN A 757 -4.97 10.91 31.90
N LEU A 758 -4.68 9.97 32.79
CA LEU A 758 -4.51 10.25 34.23
C LEU A 758 -3.09 10.74 34.54
N ALA A 759 -2.96 11.59 35.56
CA ALA A 759 -1.66 12.09 36.00
C ALA A 759 -0.70 10.97 36.45
N THR A 760 -1.26 9.86 36.95
CA THR A 760 -0.52 8.68 37.41
C THR A 760 -0.10 7.75 36.29
N ASP A 761 -0.65 7.92 35.07
CA ASP A 761 -0.33 7.07 33.93
C ASP A 761 1.12 7.26 33.48
N ARG A 762 1.76 6.17 33.09
CA ARG A 762 3.15 6.18 32.63
C ARG A 762 3.22 6.29 31.12
N THR A 763 4.26 6.96 30.64
CA THR A 763 4.59 6.96 29.21
C THR A 763 5.22 5.63 28.82
N THR A 764 4.78 5.08 27.71
CA THR A 764 5.36 3.90 27.09
C THR A 764 5.93 4.25 25.72
N PHE A 765 7.11 3.70 25.43
CA PHE A 765 7.85 3.93 24.21
C PHE A 765 7.97 2.63 23.43
N THR A 766 7.70 2.67 22.12
CA THR A 766 8.12 1.62 21.18
C THR A 766 9.46 2.05 20.59
N PRO A 767 10.60 1.53 21.10
CA PRO A 767 11.91 1.97 20.64
C PRO A 767 12.10 1.61 19.18
N ALA A 768 12.92 2.38 18.49
CA ALA A 768 13.33 2.10 17.12
C ALA A 768 14.80 1.71 17.03
N ALA A 769 15.18 1.11 15.89
CA ALA A 769 16.52 0.57 15.70
C ALA A 769 17.61 1.63 15.89
N PRO A 770 18.70 1.31 16.61
CA PRO A 770 19.92 2.11 16.63
C PRO A 770 20.52 2.20 15.23
N ARG A 771 21.69 2.84 15.10
CA ARG A 771 22.42 2.84 13.83
C ARG A 771 22.59 1.41 13.32
N THR A 772 22.16 1.19 12.07
CA THR A 772 22.12 -0.14 11.46
C THR A 772 22.89 -0.13 10.16
N PHE A 773 23.84 -1.06 10.03
CA PHE A 773 24.60 -1.30 8.80
C PHE A 773 23.99 -2.49 8.07
N VAL A 774 23.50 -2.26 6.88
CA VAL A 774 22.95 -3.30 6.01
C VAL A 774 23.87 -3.49 4.83
N MET A 775 24.20 -4.73 4.50
CA MET A 775 24.96 -5.08 3.31
C MET A 775 24.22 -6.12 2.48
N GLY A 776 24.44 -6.08 1.19
CA GLY A 776 23.86 -7.07 0.31
C GLY A 776 24.58 -7.21 -1.01
N LEU A 777 24.32 -8.34 -1.65
CA LEU A 777 24.82 -8.70 -2.97
C LEU A 777 23.66 -9.22 -3.80
N GLN A 778 23.56 -8.76 -5.04
CA GLN A 778 22.57 -9.24 -6.00
C GLN A 778 23.25 -9.58 -7.31
N TYR A 779 22.94 -10.75 -7.85
CA TYR A 779 23.34 -11.14 -9.19
C TYR A 779 22.12 -11.20 -10.10
N SER A 780 22.23 -10.60 -11.27
CA SER A 780 21.17 -10.54 -12.27
C SER A 780 21.71 -11.00 -13.63
N ILE A 781 21.05 -11.97 -14.23
CA ILE A 781 21.30 -12.45 -15.58
C ILE A 781 20.12 -12.08 -16.45
N SER A 782 20.41 -11.53 -17.62
CA SER A 782 19.42 -11.31 -18.69
C SER A 782 19.90 -12.00 -19.95
N GLY A 783 19.03 -12.82 -20.55
CA GLY A 783 19.34 -13.49 -21.79
C GLY A 783 19.69 -12.48 -22.90
N LYS A 784 20.78 -12.71 -23.61
CA LYS A 784 21.02 -12.08 -24.90
C LYS A 784 20.10 -12.78 -25.91
N LYS A 785 19.32 -12.04 -26.67
CA LYS A 785 18.73 -12.52 -27.91
C LYS A 785 19.66 -12.23 -29.05
#